data_44eec5e033d9a7f22059965e9444b9cd
#
_entry.id   44eec5e033d9a7f22059965e9444b9cd
#
_cell.length_a   1.000
_cell.length_b   1.000
_cell.length_c   1.000
_cell.angle_alpha   90.00
_cell.angle_beta   90.00
_cell.angle_gamma   90.00
#
_symmetry.space_group_name_H-M   'P 1'
#
loop_
_entity.id
_entity.type
_entity.pdbx_description
1 polymer ?
#
loop_
_entity_poly.entity_id
_entity_poly.type
_entity_poly.pdbx_seq_one_letter_code
_entity_poly.pdbx_strand_id
1 'polypeptide(L)'
;MPGRIAIDDVAPVVSGGTYPAKAVTGEIVPVSATLWREGHEAVAATLVVRYLGAAYPRPGQLPAPAGRVTPTLSTMTPGRTPDVFHGQFTPDAVGLWTFRVDGWGDPITSWRHAVGAKIEAGQGADELDNDLLVGATLLERAATGVPRSERAPLLAAAKALRSPGAPLTRAAPALAEQVTDLLDAYPLRDLVTRGESHGAWVDRPLARCGAWYELFPRSTGGRDPDGRPVHGTFATAAAALGRIAAMGFTVVYLPPIHPIGTVHRKGRNNSVTGNAGDVGSPWAIGSAQGGHDAVHPDLGTISDFDAFVAAAAGLGLEVALDLALQCAPDHPWATSHRQWFTELPDGTIAYAENPPKKYQDIYPLNFDNDYTGLSHEVLAVVRHWISHGVRIFRVDNPHTKPPDFWAWLISEVKAIDPDVLFLAEAFTRPARLYGLAKLGFTQSYSYFTWRTAKWELEEFGRQIAEHADYARPNLFVNTPDILHESLQHGGPGMFAIRAVLAATMGTSWGVYCGYELFENAPVRPGSEEYLDSEKYELRPRDFADALAQGRSLEPFLARLNEIRRLHPALCQMRTIRFHGIDNDALMAYSKFDPVTGDTVLVVVNLNPFGPEQGTLRLDMGAMAMSPWDRFWVRDEVTGDEYQWGQENFVRLEPARAVAHILNMPPIPAEQRAPLLRRE
;
A
#
# COMPACT_ATOMS: atom_id res chain seq x y z
N MET A 1 -22.97 27.63 -18.57
CA MET A 1 -22.83 28.60 -17.46
C MET A 1 -21.91 27.95 -16.43
N PRO A 2 -21.04 28.68 -15.77
CA PRO A 2 -20.30 28.13 -14.63
C PRO A 2 -21.31 27.63 -13.58
N GLY A 3 -20.95 26.58 -12.87
CA GLY A 3 -21.81 26.01 -11.80
C GLY A 3 -22.08 27.03 -10.70
N ARG A 4 -23.22 26.88 -10.02
CA ARG A 4 -23.65 27.76 -8.92
C ARG A 4 -23.13 27.26 -7.55
N ILE A 5 -22.69 26.00 -7.47
CA ILE A 5 -22.09 25.42 -6.27
C ILE A 5 -20.58 25.37 -6.49
N ALA A 6 -19.81 25.97 -5.59
CA ALA A 6 -18.36 25.78 -5.54
C ALA A 6 -18.05 24.39 -4.98
N ILE A 7 -17.05 23.73 -5.54
CA ILE A 7 -16.59 22.38 -5.14
C ILE A 7 -15.08 22.48 -5.00
N ASP A 8 -14.61 22.47 -3.75
CA ASP A 8 -13.21 22.66 -3.41
C ASP A 8 -12.69 21.46 -2.61
N ASP A 9 -11.36 21.38 -2.48
CA ASP A 9 -10.64 20.40 -1.62
C ASP A 9 -11.09 18.95 -1.81
N VAL A 10 -11.35 18.55 -3.05
CA VAL A 10 -11.71 17.16 -3.35
C VAL A 10 -10.54 16.24 -3.03
N ALA A 11 -10.77 15.21 -2.20
CA ALA A 11 -9.78 14.17 -1.88
C ALA A 11 -10.38 12.76 -2.06
N PRO A 12 -9.55 11.78 -2.49
CA PRO A 12 -8.10 11.85 -2.75
C PRO A 12 -7.80 12.39 -4.17
N VAL A 13 -7.03 13.46 -4.26
CA VAL A 13 -6.57 14.01 -5.54
C VAL A 13 -5.04 14.13 -5.51
N VAL A 14 -4.36 13.38 -6.36
CA VAL A 14 -2.90 13.29 -6.37
C VAL A 14 -2.31 14.31 -7.34
N SER A 15 -1.51 15.26 -6.82
CA SER A 15 -0.84 16.31 -7.61
C SER A 15 -1.80 17.04 -8.57
N GLY A 16 -2.94 17.52 -8.05
CA GLY A 16 -3.94 18.24 -8.84
C GLY A 16 -4.61 17.37 -9.93
N GLY A 17 -4.69 16.04 -9.71
CA GLY A 17 -5.30 15.11 -10.66
C GLY A 17 -4.36 14.63 -11.77
N THR A 18 -3.08 15.02 -11.74
CA THR A 18 -2.07 14.54 -12.70
C THR A 18 -1.88 13.03 -12.65
N TYR A 19 -1.94 12.45 -11.46
CA TYR A 19 -1.79 11.01 -11.24
C TYR A 19 -3.06 10.42 -10.62
N PRO A 20 -3.39 9.15 -10.91
CA PRO A 20 -4.48 8.48 -10.24
C PRO A 20 -4.14 8.24 -8.76
N ALA A 21 -5.13 8.33 -7.88
CA ALA A 21 -5.02 7.80 -6.55
C ALA A 21 -4.89 6.27 -6.58
N LYS A 22 -4.30 5.67 -5.54
CA LYS A 22 -4.10 4.22 -5.44
C LYS A 22 -5.17 3.57 -4.56
N ALA A 23 -5.71 2.45 -5.02
CA ALA A 23 -6.56 1.56 -4.25
C ALA A 23 -6.28 0.10 -4.61
N VAL A 24 -6.84 -0.83 -3.87
CA VAL A 24 -6.93 -2.24 -4.25
C VAL A 24 -8.38 -2.70 -4.27
N THR A 25 -8.68 -3.80 -4.95
CA THR A 25 -10.02 -4.38 -4.94
C THR A 25 -10.47 -4.68 -3.50
N GLY A 26 -11.72 -4.31 -3.18
CA GLY A 26 -12.30 -4.47 -1.86
C GLY A 26 -11.85 -3.45 -0.79
N GLU A 27 -10.98 -2.50 -1.14
CA GLU A 27 -10.58 -1.41 -0.25
C GLU A 27 -11.64 -0.32 -0.24
N ILE A 28 -12.01 0.17 0.95
CA ILE A 28 -12.84 1.37 1.06
C ILE A 28 -11.98 2.60 0.78
N VAL A 29 -12.32 3.33 -0.27
CA VAL A 29 -11.69 4.60 -0.66
C VAL A 29 -12.56 5.75 -0.13
N PRO A 30 -12.12 6.47 0.91
CA PRO A 30 -12.85 7.63 1.41
C PRO A 30 -12.69 8.80 0.44
N VAL A 31 -13.79 9.53 0.21
CA VAL A 31 -13.84 10.74 -0.61
C VAL A 31 -14.39 11.88 0.22
N SER A 32 -13.76 13.05 0.16
CA SER A 32 -14.27 14.27 0.79
C SER A 32 -14.23 15.42 -0.20
N ALA A 33 -15.06 16.44 0.05
CA ALA A 33 -15.03 17.70 -0.68
C ALA A 33 -15.64 18.81 0.18
N THR A 34 -15.21 20.06 -0.04
CA THR A 34 -15.83 21.27 0.52
C THR A 34 -16.80 21.84 -0.51
N LEU A 35 -18.07 22.05 -0.11
CA LEU A 35 -19.10 22.61 -1.00
C LEU A 35 -19.75 23.84 -0.36
N TRP A 36 -19.87 24.89 -1.15
CA TRP A 36 -20.51 26.12 -0.70
C TRP A 36 -21.17 26.88 -1.86
N ARG A 37 -22.12 27.73 -1.53
CA ARG A 37 -22.75 28.68 -2.46
C ARG A 37 -23.11 29.98 -1.72
N GLU A 38 -23.51 30.97 -2.48
CA GLU A 38 -24.06 32.20 -1.92
C GLU A 38 -25.38 31.95 -1.17
N GLY A 39 -25.65 32.76 -0.14
CA GLY A 39 -26.88 32.68 0.64
C GLY A 39 -26.82 31.75 1.84
N HIS A 40 -27.97 31.33 2.32
CA HIS A 40 -28.11 30.46 3.50
C HIS A 40 -28.79 29.11 3.18
N GLU A 41 -29.04 28.87 1.90
CA GLU A 41 -29.69 27.63 1.47
C GLU A 41 -28.76 26.44 1.57
N ALA A 42 -29.32 25.31 1.95
CA ALA A 42 -28.64 24.08 2.09
C ALA A 42 -28.05 23.60 0.74
N VAL A 43 -26.85 23.08 0.80
CA VAL A 43 -26.18 22.36 -0.30
C VAL A 43 -26.01 20.90 0.08
N ALA A 44 -25.92 20.05 -0.92
CA ALA A 44 -25.63 18.64 -0.75
C ALA A 44 -24.74 18.13 -1.90
N ALA A 45 -24.20 16.94 -1.74
CA ALA A 45 -23.25 16.36 -2.67
C ALA A 45 -23.62 14.94 -3.07
N THR A 46 -23.25 14.59 -4.31
CA THR A 46 -23.31 13.22 -4.84
C THR A 46 -21.94 12.79 -5.32
N LEU A 47 -21.48 11.67 -4.80
CA LEU A 47 -20.31 10.98 -5.32
C LEU A 47 -20.72 10.17 -6.55
N VAL A 48 -20.02 10.36 -7.66
CA VAL A 48 -20.25 9.70 -8.96
C VAL A 48 -19.04 8.88 -9.30
N VAL A 49 -19.17 7.55 -9.35
CA VAL A 49 -18.06 6.61 -9.57
C VAL A 49 -18.27 5.84 -10.87
N ARG A 50 -17.18 5.59 -11.62
CA ARG A 50 -17.19 4.78 -12.86
C ARG A 50 -15.95 3.92 -12.96
N TYR A 51 -16.12 2.70 -13.43
CA TYR A 51 -15.03 1.85 -13.91
C TYR A 51 -14.75 2.15 -15.38
N LEU A 52 -13.48 2.37 -15.75
CA LEU A 52 -13.08 2.70 -17.13
C LEU A 52 -12.33 1.58 -17.86
N GLY A 53 -11.99 0.49 -17.17
CA GLY A 53 -11.24 -0.63 -17.76
C GLY A 53 -9.81 -0.74 -17.28
N ALA A 54 -9.03 -1.63 -17.89
CA ALA A 54 -7.70 -2.02 -17.42
C ALA A 54 -6.53 -1.18 -17.97
N ALA A 55 -6.78 -0.06 -18.65
CA ALA A 55 -5.70 0.78 -19.18
C ALA A 55 -5.15 1.73 -18.10
N TYR A 56 -3.86 1.59 -17.73
CA TYR A 56 -3.20 2.51 -16.81
C TYR A 56 -2.98 3.87 -17.48
N PRO A 57 -3.43 4.99 -16.90
CA PRO A 57 -3.33 6.29 -17.52
C PRO A 57 -1.88 6.81 -17.45
N ARG A 58 -1.44 7.49 -18.50
CA ARG A 58 -0.23 8.32 -18.43
C ARG A 58 -0.49 9.59 -17.62
N PRO A 59 0.55 10.20 -17.03
CA PRO A 59 0.39 11.42 -16.24
C PRO A 59 -0.38 12.51 -16.98
N GLY A 60 -1.41 13.06 -16.32
CA GLY A 60 -2.28 14.09 -16.90
C GLY A 60 -3.27 13.62 -17.97
N GLN A 61 -3.35 12.33 -18.26
CA GLN A 61 -4.21 11.77 -19.30
C GLN A 61 -5.25 10.80 -18.71
N LEU A 62 -6.41 11.31 -18.33
CA LEU A 62 -7.55 10.45 -18.02
C LEU A 62 -8.24 10.07 -19.34
N PRO A 63 -8.28 8.78 -19.71
CA PRO A 63 -8.95 8.35 -20.92
C PRO A 63 -10.46 8.59 -20.81
N ALA A 64 -11.09 8.96 -21.92
CA ALA A 64 -12.53 8.96 -22.00
C ALA A 64 -13.06 7.51 -21.90
N PRO A 65 -14.24 7.31 -21.28
CA PRO A 65 -14.82 5.96 -21.20
C PRO A 65 -15.04 5.39 -22.60
N ALA A 66 -14.59 4.15 -22.80
CA ALA A 66 -14.85 3.40 -24.02
C ALA A 66 -16.32 2.96 -24.05
N GLY A 67 -17.20 3.86 -24.52
CA GLY A 67 -18.65 3.61 -24.57
C GLY A 67 -19.44 4.19 -23.40
N ARG A 68 -20.71 3.76 -23.28
CA ARG A 68 -21.63 4.26 -22.25
C ARG A 68 -21.46 3.46 -20.95
N VAL A 69 -20.65 3.97 -20.02
CA VAL A 69 -20.49 3.38 -18.68
C VAL A 69 -21.52 3.98 -17.73
N THR A 70 -22.36 3.13 -17.13
CA THR A 70 -23.33 3.56 -16.11
C THR A 70 -22.58 3.90 -14.82
N PRO A 71 -22.72 5.11 -14.27
CA PRO A 71 -22.09 5.46 -13.00
C PRO A 71 -22.83 4.86 -11.82
N THR A 72 -22.11 4.54 -10.76
CA THR A 72 -22.67 4.37 -9.43
C THR A 72 -22.77 5.74 -8.78
N LEU A 73 -23.93 6.04 -8.17
CA LEU A 73 -24.21 7.29 -7.51
C LEU A 73 -24.48 7.03 -6.03
N SER A 74 -23.87 7.82 -5.15
CA SER A 74 -24.16 7.80 -3.71
C SER A 74 -24.24 9.22 -3.16
N THR A 75 -25.18 9.49 -2.27
CA THR A 75 -25.27 10.76 -1.55
C THR A 75 -24.12 10.83 -0.56
N MET A 76 -23.46 11.99 -0.50
CA MET A 76 -22.42 12.24 0.49
C MET A 76 -23.05 12.78 1.78
N THR A 77 -22.45 12.46 2.91
CA THR A 77 -22.91 12.91 4.23
C THR A 77 -22.14 14.14 4.69
N PRO A 78 -22.79 15.12 5.38
CA PRO A 78 -22.09 16.24 6.00
C PRO A 78 -21.06 15.75 7.04
N GLY A 79 -19.91 16.41 7.11
CA GLY A 79 -18.90 16.20 8.14
C GLY A 79 -19.21 16.99 9.43
N ARG A 80 -18.29 16.89 10.39
CA ARG A 80 -18.32 17.75 11.60
C ARG A 80 -17.87 19.17 11.28
N THR A 81 -16.88 19.29 10.38
CA THR A 81 -16.46 20.58 9.85
C THR A 81 -17.54 21.11 8.91
N PRO A 82 -18.04 22.33 9.10
CA PRO A 82 -19.04 22.92 8.21
C PRO A 82 -18.59 22.88 6.75
N ASP A 83 -19.55 22.67 5.83
CA ASP A 83 -19.38 22.65 4.39
C ASP A 83 -18.54 21.48 3.84
N VAL A 84 -17.99 20.61 4.70
CA VAL A 84 -17.28 19.40 4.29
C VAL A 84 -18.24 18.22 4.18
N PHE A 85 -18.18 17.53 3.05
CA PHE A 85 -18.99 16.34 2.75
C PHE A 85 -18.11 15.12 2.56
N HIS A 86 -18.58 13.97 3.05
CA HIS A 86 -17.88 12.68 2.99
C HIS A 86 -18.69 11.64 2.24
N GLY A 87 -18.02 10.92 1.38
CA GLY A 87 -18.50 9.73 0.70
C GLY A 87 -17.42 8.66 0.66
N GLN A 88 -17.75 7.51 0.10
CA GLN A 88 -16.79 6.43 -0.10
C GLN A 88 -17.23 5.54 -1.24
N PHE A 89 -16.29 4.84 -1.84
CA PHE A 89 -16.57 3.76 -2.78
C PHE A 89 -15.64 2.57 -2.55
N THR A 90 -16.11 1.39 -2.94
CA THR A 90 -15.33 0.14 -2.83
C THR A 90 -15.24 -0.47 -4.22
N PRO A 91 -14.06 -0.40 -4.87
CA PRO A 91 -13.88 -0.97 -6.20
C PRO A 91 -13.83 -2.50 -6.12
N ASP A 92 -14.49 -3.16 -7.07
CA ASP A 92 -14.60 -4.61 -7.17
C ASP A 92 -13.79 -5.23 -8.31
N ALA A 93 -13.13 -4.39 -9.13
CA ALA A 93 -12.32 -4.82 -10.26
C ALA A 93 -10.99 -4.08 -10.33
N VAL A 94 -9.94 -4.78 -10.77
CA VAL A 94 -8.62 -4.19 -11.09
C VAL A 94 -8.75 -3.30 -12.33
N GLY A 95 -8.12 -2.13 -12.29
CA GLY A 95 -8.09 -1.19 -13.41
C GLY A 95 -8.33 0.25 -13.00
N LEU A 96 -8.64 1.07 -14.00
CA LEU A 96 -8.87 2.50 -13.83
C LEU A 96 -10.33 2.77 -13.46
N TRP A 97 -10.50 3.43 -12.34
CA TRP A 97 -11.75 3.99 -11.86
C TRP A 97 -11.68 5.52 -11.93
N THR A 98 -12.82 6.16 -12.06
CA THR A 98 -12.95 7.60 -11.87
C THR A 98 -14.01 7.90 -10.84
N PHE A 99 -13.76 8.96 -10.09
CA PHE A 99 -14.75 9.53 -9.18
C PHE A 99 -14.81 11.05 -9.37
N ARG A 100 -15.96 11.62 -9.08
CA ARG A 100 -16.16 13.07 -9.02
C ARG A 100 -17.25 13.39 -8.02
N VAL A 101 -17.23 14.60 -7.49
CA VAL A 101 -18.28 15.12 -6.62
C VAL A 101 -19.16 16.09 -7.42
N ASP A 102 -20.48 15.83 -7.46
CA ASP A 102 -21.45 16.73 -8.02
C ASP A 102 -22.17 17.46 -6.87
N GLY A 103 -22.05 18.80 -6.81
CA GLY A 103 -22.71 19.62 -5.83
C GLY A 103 -24.09 20.08 -6.33
N TRP A 104 -25.07 20.17 -5.41
CA TRP A 104 -26.42 20.65 -5.75
C TRP A 104 -27.09 21.35 -4.56
N GLY A 105 -27.99 22.28 -4.87
CA GLY A 105 -28.82 22.93 -3.87
C GLY A 105 -29.92 21.99 -3.40
N ASP A 106 -30.11 21.90 -2.08
CA ASP A 106 -31.15 21.10 -1.43
C ASP A 106 -32.30 21.99 -0.95
N PRO A 107 -33.31 22.23 -1.82
CA PRO A 107 -34.41 23.08 -1.48
C PRO A 107 -35.33 22.46 -0.40
N ILE A 108 -35.38 21.14 -0.27
CA ILE A 108 -36.18 20.45 0.75
C ILE A 108 -35.57 20.67 2.13
N THR A 109 -34.27 20.44 2.30
CA THR A 109 -33.58 20.69 3.57
C THR A 109 -33.63 22.16 3.95
N SER A 110 -33.42 23.07 2.98
CA SER A 110 -33.56 24.52 3.22
C SER A 110 -34.98 24.89 3.74
N TRP A 111 -36.02 24.35 3.06
CA TRP A 111 -37.39 24.56 3.46
C TRP A 111 -37.73 23.99 4.84
N ARG A 112 -37.32 22.74 5.11
CA ARG A 112 -37.51 22.07 6.40
C ARG A 112 -36.91 22.87 7.54
N HIS A 113 -35.67 23.33 7.38
CA HIS A 113 -34.97 24.14 8.36
C HIS A 113 -35.72 25.48 8.63
N ALA A 114 -36.09 26.20 7.57
CA ALA A 114 -36.78 27.49 7.71
C ALA A 114 -38.13 27.35 8.36
N VAL A 115 -38.97 26.39 7.93
CA VAL A 115 -40.30 26.15 8.49
C VAL A 115 -40.22 25.65 9.95
N GLY A 116 -39.26 24.74 10.24
CA GLY A 116 -39.03 24.26 11.61
C GLY A 116 -38.69 25.39 12.56
N ALA A 117 -37.72 26.24 12.22
CA ALA A 117 -37.33 27.39 13.05
C ALA A 117 -38.48 28.40 13.27
N LYS A 118 -39.31 28.64 12.24
CA LYS A 118 -40.46 29.53 12.35
C LYS A 118 -41.59 28.95 13.25
N ILE A 119 -41.84 27.64 13.17
CA ILE A 119 -42.78 26.92 14.02
C ILE A 119 -42.31 26.98 15.50
N GLU A 120 -41.03 26.73 15.74
CA GLU A 120 -40.40 26.80 17.07
C GLU A 120 -40.48 28.22 17.66
N ALA A 121 -40.35 29.23 16.80
CA ALA A 121 -40.54 30.63 17.17
C ALA A 121 -42.02 31.03 17.43
N GLY A 122 -42.97 30.10 17.29
CA GLY A 122 -44.38 30.31 17.56
C GLY A 122 -45.13 31.09 16.49
N GLN A 123 -44.63 31.18 15.25
CA GLN A 123 -45.33 31.84 14.15
C GLN A 123 -46.65 31.14 13.81
N GLY A 124 -47.69 31.92 13.57
CA GLY A 124 -49.03 31.43 13.31
C GLY A 124 -49.31 30.96 11.89
N ALA A 125 -50.54 30.47 11.68
CA ALA A 125 -50.93 29.94 10.37
C ALA A 125 -50.87 30.99 9.26
N ASP A 126 -51.30 32.22 9.55
CA ASP A 126 -51.32 33.33 8.58
C ASP A 126 -49.91 33.74 8.13
N GLU A 127 -48.92 33.63 9.02
CA GLU A 127 -47.53 33.97 8.75
C GLU A 127 -46.84 32.85 7.95
N LEU A 128 -47.20 31.58 8.19
CA LEU A 128 -46.56 30.41 7.61
C LEU A 128 -47.25 29.83 6.37
N ASP A 129 -48.45 30.33 6.01
CA ASP A 129 -49.23 29.72 4.94
C ASP A 129 -48.46 29.64 3.61
N ASN A 130 -47.79 30.72 3.25
CA ASN A 130 -46.96 30.72 2.04
C ASN A 130 -45.75 29.75 2.10
N ASP A 131 -45.09 29.65 3.24
CA ASP A 131 -43.97 28.72 3.46
C ASP A 131 -44.44 27.26 3.34
N LEU A 132 -45.63 26.94 3.84
CA LEU A 132 -46.22 25.61 3.73
C LEU A 132 -46.64 25.29 2.28
N LEU A 133 -47.14 26.28 1.52
CA LEU A 133 -47.41 26.12 0.09
C LEU A 133 -46.15 25.91 -0.74
N VAL A 134 -45.05 26.59 -0.39
CA VAL A 134 -43.73 26.32 -0.99
C VAL A 134 -43.33 24.87 -0.76
N GLY A 135 -43.43 24.36 0.48
CA GLY A 135 -43.14 22.98 0.80
C GLY A 135 -43.99 21.97 0.01
N ALA A 136 -45.30 22.25 -0.13
CA ALA A 136 -46.18 21.41 -0.93
C ALA A 136 -45.70 21.32 -2.41
N THR A 137 -45.30 22.47 -2.97
CA THR A 137 -44.80 22.53 -4.36
C THR A 137 -43.48 21.80 -4.50
N LEU A 138 -42.58 21.88 -3.51
CA LEU A 138 -41.31 21.13 -3.51
C LEU A 138 -41.54 19.62 -3.46
N LEU A 139 -42.46 19.15 -2.60
CA LEU A 139 -42.79 17.71 -2.52
C LEU A 139 -43.43 17.16 -3.81
N GLU A 140 -44.29 17.97 -4.47
CA GLU A 140 -44.85 17.62 -5.77
C GLU A 140 -43.76 17.52 -6.84
N ARG A 141 -42.81 18.44 -6.86
CA ARG A 141 -41.61 18.35 -7.73
C ARG A 141 -40.81 17.10 -7.44
N ALA A 142 -40.49 16.83 -6.16
CA ALA A 142 -39.75 15.64 -5.76
C ALA A 142 -40.46 14.35 -6.18
N ALA A 143 -41.78 14.27 -6.03
CA ALA A 143 -42.57 13.13 -6.46
C ALA A 143 -42.45 12.80 -7.96
N THR A 144 -42.05 13.74 -8.81
CA THR A 144 -41.81 13.44 -10.25
C THR A 144 -40.60 12.56 -10.47
N GLY A 145 -39.60 12.62 -9.60
CA GLY A 145 -38.36 11.80 -9.61
C GLY A 145 -38.52 10.42 -8.96
N VAL A 146 -39.60 10.18 -8.21
CA VAL A 146 -39.86 8.94 -7.48
C VAL A 146 -40.66 7.96 -8.34
N PRO A 147 -40.43 6.62 -8.29
CA PRO A 147 -41.26 5.62 -8.98
C PRO A 147 -42.75 5.77 -8.64
N ARG A 148 -43.63 5.54 -9.64
CA ARG A 148 -45.08 5.77 -9.46
C ARG A 148 -45.68 5.01 -8.28
N SER A 149 -45.18 3.83 -7.97
CA SER A 149 -45.61 2.99 -6.85
C SER A 149 -45.29 3.55 -5.48
N GLU A 150 -44.32 4.48 -5.38
CA GLU A 150 -43.77 4.98 -4.12
C GLU A 150 -44.11 6.45 -3.83
N ARG A 151 -44.74 7.17 -4.77
CA ARG A 151 -45.04 8.62 -4.69
C ARG A 151 -46.11 9.00 -3.66
N ALA A 152 -46.96 8.04 -3.29
CA ALA A 152 -48.15 8.35 -2.47
C ALA A 152 -47.86 9.11 -1.18
N PRO A 153 -46.81 8.81 -0.36
CA PRO A 153 -46.48 9.55 0.85
C PRO A 153 -46.16 11.02 0.58
N LEU A 154 -45.35 11.30 -0.49
CA LEU A 154 -44.97 12.67 -0.88
C LEU A 154 -46.18 13.50 -1.27
N LEU A 155 -47.09 12.93 -2.06
CA LEU A 155 -48.31 13.60 -2.52
C LEU A 155 -49.31 13.81 -1.37
N ALA A 156 -49.42 12.86 -0.42
CA ALA A 156 -50.21 12.98 0.75
C ALA A 156 -49.67 14.11 1.68
N ALA A 157 -48.36 14.18 1.87
CA ALA A 157 -47.71 15.25 2.61
C ALA A 157 -47.92 16.62 1.96
N ALA A 158 -47.78 16.72 0.63
CA ALA A 158 -48.05 17.95 -0.11
C ALA A 158 -49.52 18.41 0.04
N LYS A 159 -50.45 17.47 0.04
CA LYS A 159 -51.87 17.75 0.30
C LYS A 159 -52.10 18.24 1.74
N ALA A 160 -51.48 17.65 2.74
CA ALA A 160 -51.59 18.06 4.13
C ALA A 160 -51.06 19.48 4.34
N LEU A 161 -49.98 19.86 3.70
CA LEU A 161 -49.43 21.21 3.73
C LEU A 161 -50.40 22.27 3.17
N ARG A 162 -51.28 21.90 2.23
CA ARG A 162 -52.33 22.79 1.67
C ARG A 162 -53.63 22.79 2.47
N SER A 163 -53.77 21.92 3.45
CA SER A 163 -54.98 21.77 4.22
C SER A 163 -55.11 22.86 5.27
N PRO A 164 -56.32 23.25 5.71
CA PRO A 164 -56.48 24.15 6.84
C PRO A 164 -56.04 23.47 8.15
N GLY A 165 -55.51 24.27 9.11
CA GLY A 165 -55.11 23.78 10.41
C GLY A 165 -53.83 24.41 10.96
N ALA A 166 -53.43 24.00 12.17
CA ALA A 166 -52.23 24.49 12.79
C ALA A 166 -50.95 24.11 11.96
N PRO A 167 -49.94 25.00 11.87
CA PRO A 167 -48.74 24.79 11.06
C PRO A 167 -48.04 23.46 11.35
N LEU A 168 -47.86 23.12 12.61
CA LEU A 168 -47.23 21.86 13.02
C LEU A 168 -48.00 20.62 12.52
N THR A 169 -49.34 20.65 12.61
CA THR A 169 -50.20 19.55 12.14
C THR A 169 -50.12 19.39 10.62
N ARG A 170 -50.08 20.49 9.91
CA ARG A 170 -49.93 20.52 8.44
C ARG A 170 -48.54 20.02 7.97
N ALA A 171 -47.47 20.39 8.71
CA ALA A 171 -46.09 20.03 8.38
C ALA A 171 -45.72 18.59 8.80
N ALA A 172 -46.36 18.02 9.82
CA ALA A 172 -45.99 16.72 10.39
C ALA A 172 -45.86 15.58 9.34
N PRO A 173 -46.76 15.41 8.34
CA PRO A 173 -46.59 14.39 7.33
C PRO A 173 -45.35 14.61 6.42
N ALA A 174 -44.95 15.87 6.19
CA ALA A 174 -43.77 16.21 5.39
C ALA A 174 -42.47 16.02 6.15
N LEU A 175 -42.54 15.95 7.48
CA LEU A 175 -41.39 15.68 8.36
C LEU A 175 -41.33 14.24 8.84
N ALA A 176 -42.28 13.38 8.42
CA ALA A 176 -42.30 11.96 8.77
C ALA A 176 -41.13 11.18 8.16
N GLU A 177 -40.63 10.17 8.88
CA GLU A 177 -39.51 9.31 8.50
C GLU A 177 -39.69 8.71 7.09
N GLN A 178 -40.88 8.19 6.79
CA GLN A 178 -41.19 7.63 5.47
C GLN A 178 -40.99 8.63 4.30
N VAL A 179 -41.30 9.91 4.50
CA VAL A 179 -41.07 10.98 3.52
C VAL A 179 -39.60 11.34 3.45
N THR A 180 -38.90 11.30 4.59
CA THR A 180 -37.47 11.56 4.64
C THR A 180 -36.71 10.47 3.89
N ASP A 181 -36.98 9.19 4.15
CA ASP A 181 -36.35 8.06 3.45
C ASP A 181 -36.53 8.12 1.93
N LEU A 182 -37.73 8.52 1.47
CA LEU A 182 -37.98 8.69 0.03
C LEU A 182 -37.17 9.84 -0.57
N LEU A 183 -37.02 10.94 0.16
CA LEU A 183 -36.24 12.11 -0.30
C LEU A 183 -34.75 11.84 -0.26
N ASP A 184 -34.28 11.01 0.67
CA ASP A 184 -32.89 10.56 0.72
C ASP A 184 -32.59 9.61 -0.45
N ALA A 185 -33.52 8.71 -0.78
CA ALA A 185 -33.37 7.78 -1.92
C ALA A 185 -33.50 8.50 -3.29
N TYR A 186 -34.38 9.50 -3.38
CA TYR A 186 -34.70 10.24 -4.60
C TYR A 186 -34.66 11.77 -4.37
N PRO A 187 -33.49 12.36 -4.11
CA PRO A 187 -33.37 13.76 -3.72
C PRO A 187 -33.78 14.71 -4.85
N LEU A 188 -34.48 15.79 -4.48
CA LEU A 188 -34.77 16.92 -5.36
C LEU A 188 -33.51 17.78 -5.51
N ARG A 189 -32.82 17.71 -6.63
CA ARG A 189 -31.55 18.38 -6.87
C ARG A 189 -31.74 19.62 -7.74
N ASP A 190 -31.50 20.78 -7.16
CA ASP A 190 -31.50 22.05 -7.89
C ASP A 190 -30.06 22.53 -8.15
N LEU A 191 -29.84 23.32 -9.20
CA LEU A 191 -28.58 23.98 -9.52
C LEU A 191 -27.36 23.01 -9.60
N VAL A 192 -27.55 21.82 -10.10
CA VAL A 192 -26.50 20.80 -10.15
C VAL A 192 -25.24 21.32 -10.84
N THR A 193 -24.14 21.35 -10.09
CA THR A 193 -22.80 21.64 -10.58
C THR A 193 -22.02 20.35 -10.62
N ARG A 194 -21.48 20.00 -11.77
CA ARG A 194 -20.64 18.81 -11.94
C ARG A 194 -19.19 19.17 -11.65
N GLY A 195 -18.58 18.46 -10.71
CA GLY A 195 -17.16 18.58 -10.43
C GLY A 195 -16.26 17.94 -11.49
N GLU A 196 -14.97 18.12 -11.30
CA GLU A 196 -13.95 17.47 -12.14
C GLU A 196 -13.88 15.97 -11.82
N SER A 197 -13.52 15.18 -12.84
CA SER A 197 -13.31 13.75 -12.65
C SER A 197 -11.84 13.46 -12.31
N HIS A 198 -11.62 12.68 -11.26
CA HIS A 198 -10.31 12.26 -10.80
C HIS A 198 -10.14 10.76 -10.97
N GLY A 199 -8.91 10.33 -11.26
CA GLY A 199 -8.57 8.92 -11.46
C GLY A 199 -8.24 8.22 -10.15
N ALA A 200 -8.60 6.93 -10.08
CA ALA A 200 -8.11 5.99 -9.09
C ALA A 200 -7.67 4.70 -9.81
N TRP A 201 -6.40 4.32 -9.65
CA TRP A 201 -5.94 3.03 -10.13
C TRP A 201 -6.12 1.98 -9.03
N VAL A 202 -6.81 0.91 -9.38
CA VAL A 202 -7.14 -0.19 -8.49
C VAL A 202 -6.28 -1.40 -8.87
N ASP A 203 -5.39 -1.79 -7.96
CA ASP A 203 -4.56 -2.98 -8.10
C ASP A 203 -5.25 -4.19 -7.44
N ARG A 204 -4.65 -5.38 -7.64
CA ARG A 204 -5.03 -6.59 -6.89
C ARG A 204 -4.58 -6.50 -5.41
N PRO A 205 -5.17 -7.31 -4.48
CA PRO A 205 -4.93 -7.17 -3.04
C PRO A 205 -3.46 -7.28 -2.61
N LEU A 206 -2.64 -8.09 -3.30
CA LEU A 206 -1.21 -8.26 -3.00
C LEU A 206 -0.42 -6.93 -3.14
N ALA A 207 -0.90 -6.00 -3.92
CA ALA A 207 -0.32 -4.65 -4.03
C ALA A 207 -0.33 -3.89 -2.70
N ARG A 208 -1.29 -4.18 -1.81
CA ARG A 208 -1.41 -3.59 -0.49
C ARG A 208 -0.86 -4.46 0.61
N CYS A 209 -1.16 -5.77 0.59
CA CYS A 209 -0.85 -6.67 1.70
C CYS A 209 -0.06 -7.88 1.21
N GLY A 210 1.23 -7.97 1.59
CA GLY A 210 2.11 -9.08 1.23
C GLY A 210 3.19 -9.31 2.27
N ALA A 211 3.76 -10.51 2.24
CA ALA A 211 4.94 -10.89 3.02
C ALA A 211 5.99 -11.47 2.06
N TRP A 212 7.17 -10.87 2.03
CA TRP A 212 8.19 -11.12 1.04
C TRP A 212 9.40 -11.82 1.64
N TYR A 213 9.96 -12.77 0.93
CA TYR A 213 11.19 -13.47 1.29
C TYR A 213 12.19 -13.39 0.14
N GLU A 214 13.31 -12.71 0.35
CA GLU A 214 14.38 -12.60 -0.65
C GLU A 214 15.29 -13.84 -0.57
N LEU A 215 15.42 -14.55 -1.68
CA LEU A 215 16.17 -15.81 -1.80
C LEU A 215 17.18 -15.74 -2.96
N PHE A 216 18.43 -16.06 -2.68
CA PHE A 216 19.44 -16.29 -3.73
C PHE A 216 19.41 -17.77 -4.16
N PRO A 217 18.89 -18.13 -5.35
CA PRO A 217 18.82 -19.52 -5.79
C PRO A 217 20.18 -20.19 -5.78
N ARG A 218 21.24 -19.46 -6.14
CA ARG A 218 22.62 -19.96 -6.20
C ARG A 218 23.18 -20.46 -4.87
N SER A 219 22.65 -20.02 -3.74
CA SER A 219 23.09 -20.45 -2.41
C SER A 219 22.34 -21.68 -1.87
N THR A 220 21.38 -22.23 -2.61
CA THR A 220 20.58 -23.37 -2.17
C THR A 220 21.21 -24.74 -2.44
N GLY A 221 22.40 -24.80 -3.03
CA GLY A 221 23.09 -26.04 -3.41
C GLY A 221 23.70 -26.83 -2.24
N GLY A 222 23.72 -26.23 -1.04
CA GLY A 222 24.33 -26.88 0.13
C GLY A 222 25.85 -26.90 0.08
N ARG A 223 26.45 -27.97 0.66
CA ARG A 223 27.91 -28.18 0.70
C ARG A 223 28.27 -29.55 0.16
N ASP A 224 29.43 -29.64 -0.47
CA ASP A 224 30.02 -30.90 -0.85
C ASP A 224 30.58 -31.68 0.36
N PRO A 225 31.06 -32.95 0.18
CA PRO A 225 31.64 -33.73 1.27
C PRO A 225 32.87 -33.08 1.91
N ASP A 226 33.57 -32.20 1.19
CA ASP A 226 34.71 -31.45 1.70
C ASP A 226 34.27 -30.17 2.44
N GLY A 227 32.96 -29.90 2.59
CA GLY A 227 32.39 -28.74 3.23
C GLY A 227 32.38 -27.46 2.39
N ARG A 228 32.73 -27.53 1.08
CA ARG A 228 32.73 -26.37 0.19
C ARG A 228 31.32 -26.04 -0.28
N PRO A 229 30.95 -24.76 -0.40
CA PRO A 229 29.67 -24.37 -0.98
C PRO A 229 29.49 -24.89 -2.40
N VAL A 230 28.31 -25.43 -2.70
CA VAL A 230 27.92 -25.89 -4.05
C VAL A 230 26.93 -24.87 -4.62
N HIS A 231 27.09 -24.53 -5.90
CA HIS A 231 26.17 -23.65 -6.60
C HIS A 231 24.78 -24.30 -6.66
N GLY A 232 23.75 -23.57 -6.20
CA GLY A 232 22.37 -24.02 -6.28
C GLY A 232 21.80 -23.87 -7.70
N THR A 233 20.69 -24.55 -7.91
CA THR A 233 19.89 -24.54 -9.14
C THR A 233 18.47 -24.15 -8.85
N PHE A 234 17.63 -23.95 -9.88
CA PHE A 234 16.19 -23.77 -9.67
C PHE A 234 15.54 -24.99 -9.00
N ALA A 235 16.05 -26.19 -9.25
CA ALA A 235 15.56 -27.40 -8.58
C ALA A 235 15.87 -27.38 -7.07
N THR A 236 17.09 -26.99 -6.67
CA THR A 236 17.43 -26.86 -5.25
C THR A 236 16.71 -25.69 -4.58
N ALA A 237 16.49 -24.59 -5.30
CA ALA A 237 15.70 -23.45 -4.83
C ALA A 237 14.21 -23.83 -4.65
N ALA A 238 13.65 -24.64 -5.58
CA ALA A 238 12.28 -25.15 -5.44
C ALA A 238 12.09 -26.01 -4.18
N ALA A 239 13.12 -26.79 -3.80
CA ALA A 239 13.07 -27.56 -2.55
C ALA A 239 13.02 -26.68 -1.30
N ALA A 240 13.51 -25.44 -1.34
CA ALA A 240 13.45 -24.49 -0.24
C ALA A 240 12.08 -23.81 -0.08
N LEU A 241 11.23 -23.81 -1.13
CA LEU A 241 9.95 -23.08 -1.14
C LEU A 241 8.97 -23.56 -0.08
N GLY A 242 8.95 -24.86 0.23
CA GLY A 242 8.07 -25.43 1.25
C GLY A 242 8.29 -24.81 2.63
N ARG A 243 9.55 -24.56 3.01
CA ARG A 243 9.90 -23.86 4.26
C ARG A 243 9.44 -22.41 4.24
N ILE A 244 9.64 -21.69 3.13
CA ILE A 244 9.25 -20.30 2.97
C ILE A 244 7.71 -20.15 3.07
N ALA A 245 6.98 -21.02 2.40
CA ALA A 245 5.52 -21.08 2.46
C ALA A 245 5.01 -21.42 3.87
N ALA A 246 5.69 -22.32 4.59
CA ALA A 246 5.35 -22.68 5.97
C ALA A 246 5.50 -21.52 6.94
N MET A 247 6.46 -20.61 6.71
CA MET A 247 6.56 -19.33 7.43
C MET A 247 5.46 -18.32 7.05
N GLY A 248 4.60 -18.62 6.07
CA GLY A 248 3.47 -17.79 5.67
C GLY A 248 3.82 -16.60 4.78
N PHE A 249 4.99 -16.59 4.15
CA PHE A 249 5.31 -15.62 3.11
C PHE A 249 4.44 -15.85 1.87
N THR A 250 4.23 -14.80 1.09
CA THR A 250 3.38 -14.82 -0.11
C THR A 250 4.14 -14.51 -1.39
N VAL A 251 5.34 -13.94 -1.26
CA VAL A 251 6.21 -13.61 -2.39
C VAL A 251 7.61 -14.13 -2.10
N VAL A 252 8.19 -14.86 -3.05
CA VAL A 252 9.62 -15.16 -3.08
C VAL A 252 10.28 -14.23 -4.10
N TYR A 253 11.17 -13.38 -3.63
CA TYR A 253 11.91 -12.43 -4.46
C TYR A 253 13.29 -13.00 -4.76
N LEU A 254 13.63 -13.05 -6.06
CA LEU A 254 14.91 -13.51 -6.56
C LEU A 254 15.74 -12.31 -7.06
N PRO A 255 16.97 -12.09 -6.56
CA PRO A 255 17.95 -11.25 -7.22
C PRO A 255 18.14 -11.66 -8.68
N PRO A 256 18.84 -10.85 -9.52
CA PRO A 256 18.98 -11.17 -10.94
C PRO A 256 19.46 -12.60 -11.17
N ILE A 257 18.73 -13.33 -12.01
CA ILE A 257 18.98 -14.75 -12.35
C ILE A 257 19.72 -14.92 -13.68
N HIS A 258 20.21 -13.82 -14.23
CA HIS A 258 20.81 -13.72 -15.55
C HIS A 258 22.30 -14.15 -15.55
N PRO A 259 22.90 -14.42 -16.71
CA PRO A 259 24.33 -14.60 -16.81
C PRO A 259 25.11 -13.43 -16.21
N ILE A 260 26.16 -13.72 -15.47
CA ILE A 260 26.97 -12.72 -14.77
C ILE A 260 28.23 -12.44 -15.57
N GLY A 261 28.62 -11.17 -15.71
CA GLY A 261 29.80 -10.74 -16.42
C GLY A 261 31.09 -11.35 -15.88
N THR A 262 32.05 -11.48 -16.76
CA THR A 262 33.39 -12.01 -16.44
C THR A 262 34.44 -10.91 -16.35
N VAL A 263 34.24 -9.84 -17.08
CA VAL A 263 35.14 -8.66 -17.09
C VAL A 263 34.93 -7.83 -15.83
N HIS A 264 36.04 -7.56 -15.13
CA HIS A 264 36.03 -6.87 -13.83
C HIS A 264 35.13 -7.52 -12.74
N ARG A 265 34.93 -8.85 -12.87
CA ARG A 265 34.12 -9.61 -11.91
C ARG A 265 34.58 -9.36 -10.48
N LYS A 266 33.64 -9.04 -9.60
CA LYS A 266 33.90 -8.87 -8.17
C LYS A 266 34.21 -10.21 -7.49
N GLY A 267 35.17 -10.17 -6.57
CA GLY A 267 35.47 -11.28 -5.68
C GLY A 267 34.78 -11.12 -4.31
N ARG A 268 35.12 -12.03 -3.40
CA ARG A 268 34.58 -12.10 -2.04
C ARG A 268 34.64 -10.75 -1.34
N ASN A 269 33.61 -10.46 -0.54
CA ASN A 269 33.49 -9.21 0.24
C ASN A 269 33.72 -7.95 -0.62
N ASN A 270 33.23 -7.96 -1.88
CA ASN A 270 33.33 -6.86 -2.85
C ASN A 270 34.78 -6.53 -3.28
N SER A 271 35.67 -7.53 -3.23
CA SER A 271 37.02 -7.34 -3.80
C SER A 271 36.95 -6.91 -5.25
N VAL A 272 37.76 -5.93 -5.65
CA VAL A 272 37.85 -5.42 -7.01
C VAL A 272 38.46 -6.42 -8.00
N THR A 273 39.11 -7.46 -7.49
CA THR A 273 39.70 -8.56 -8.28
C THR A 273 39.07 -9.88 -7.87
N GLY A 274 38.35 -10.52 -8.77
CA GLY A 274 37.83 -11.86 -8.59
C GLY A 274 38.93 -12.93 -8.82
N ASN A 275 38.85 -14.01 -8.04
CA ASN A 275 39.68 -15.22 -8.26
C ASN A 275 38.94 -16.21 -9.15
N ALA A 276 39.66 -17.21 -9.67
CA ALA A 276 39.03 -18.31 -10.36
C ALA A 276 38.04 -19.04 -9.41
N GLY A 277 36.78 -19.12 -9.79
CA GLY A 277 35.71 -19.71 -9.00
C GLY A 277 34.86 -18.72 -8.19
N ASP A 278 35.21 -17.43 -8.16
CA ASP A 278 34.33 -16.42 -7.59
C ASP A 278 33.07 -16.23 -8.48
N VAL A 279 31.90 -16.25 -7.86
CA VAL A 279 30.60 -16.22 -8.55
C VAL A 279 30.21 -14.82 -9.07
N GLY A 280 30.85 -13.78 -8.58
CA GLY A 280 30.56 -12.39 -8.94
C GLY A 280 29.22 -11.88 -8.41
N SER A 281 28.88 -10.64 -8.79
CA SER A 281 27.62 -9.99 -8.40
C SER A 281 26.51 -10.34 -9.39
N PRO A 282 25.31 -10.78 -8.93
CA PRO A 282 24.17 -11.00 -9.83
C PRO A 282 23.71 -9.72 -10.57
N TRP A 283 23.99 -8.54 -10.01
CA TRP A 283 23.65 -7.25 -10.62
C TRP A 283 24.62 -6.83 -11.73
N ALA A 284 25.76 -7.54 -11.91
CA ALA A 284 26.61 -7.39 -13.08
C ALA A 284 26.10 -8.28 -14.22
N ILE A 285 24.95 -7.88 -14.80
CA ILE A 285 24.16 -8.68 -15.72
C ILE A 285 24.81 -8.75 -17.09
N GLY A 286 24.90 -9.98 -17.63
CA GLY A 286 25.24 -10.27 -19.01
C GLY A 286 26.66 -10.77 -19.19
N SER A 287 26.80 -11.72 -20.12
CA SER A 287 28.04 -12.30 -20.59
C SER A 287 27.85 -12.82 -22.02
N ALA A 288 28.84 -13.51 -22.58
CA ALA A 288 28.70 -14.21 -23.86
C ALA A 288 27.53 -15.25 -23.86
N GLN A 289 26.98 -15.59 -22.69
CA GLN A 289 25.90 -16.57 -22.52
C GLN A 289 24.51 -15.94 -22.55
N GLY A 290 24.39 -14.61 -22.63
CA GLY A 290 23.13 -13.88 -22.73
C GLY A 290 23.05 -12.67 -21.84
N GLY A 291 21.92 -11.98 -21.89
CA GLY A 291 21.62 -10.75 -21.16
C GLY A 291 20.42 -10.89 -20.23
N HIS A 292 19.59 -9.84 -20.19
CA HIS A 292 18.44 -9.72 -19.29
C HIS A 292 17.28 -10.68 -19.60
N ASP A 293 17.29 -11.35 -20.74
CA ASP A 293 16.32 -12.34 -21.20
C ASP A 293 16.80 -13.78 -21.05
N ALA A 294 18.00 -13.98 -20.51
CA ALA A 294 18.62 -15.30 -20.36
C ALA A 294 18.75 -15.71 -18.88
N VAL A 295 18.74 -17.00 -18.63
CA VAL A 295 19.00 -17.62 -17.32
C VAL A 295 20.47 -17.92 -17.18
N HIS A 296 21.04 -17.71 -15.97
CA HIS A 296 22.40 -18.12 -15.64
C HIS A 296 22.55 -19.66 -15.80
N PRO A 297 23.53 -20.17 -16.58
CA PRO A 297 23.63 -21.60 -16.89
C PRO A 297 23.74 -22.51 -15.66
N ASP A 298 24.42 -22.05 -14.59
CA ASP A 298 24.57 -22.82 -13.36
C ASP A 298 23.27 -22.92 -12.56
N LEU A 299 22.26 -22.04 -12.82
CA LEU A 299 20.94 -22.15 -12.24
C LEU A 299 20.05 -23.16 -12.96
N GLY A 300 20.33 -23.43 -14.23
CA GLY A 300 19.56 -24.32 -15.09
C GLY A 300 19.13 -23.68 -16.40
N THR A 301 18.07 -24.19 -16.98
CA THR A 301 17.42 -23.69 -18.19
C THR A 301 16.21 -22.84 -17.93
N ILE A 302 15.66 -22.22 -18.99
CA ILE A 302 14.36 -21.51 -18.88
C ILE A 302 13.22 -22.45 -18.45
N SER A 303 13.24 -23.71 -18.89
CA SER A 303 12.27 -24.73 -18.47
C SER A 303 12.39 -25.08 -16.98
N ASP A 304 13.59 -25.04 -16.41
CA ASP A 304 13.81 -25.24 -14.98
C ASP A 304 13.26 -24.03 -14.19
N PHE A 305 13.40 -22.81 -14.74
CA PHE A 305 12.76 -21.62 -14.17
C PHE A 305 11.24 -21.71 -14.21
N ASP A 306 10.64 -22.14 -15.35
CA ASP A 306 9.20 -22.34 -15.45
C ASP A 306 8.70 -23.36 -14.41
N ALA A 307 9.45 -24.44 -14.21
CA ALA A 307 9.14 -25.44 -13.18
C ALA A 307 9.23 -24.85 -11.76
N PHE A 308 10.21 -23.97 -11.49
CA PHE A 308 10.33 -23.25 -10.23
C PHE A 308 9.13 -22.32 -9.97
N VAL A 309 8.72 -21.53 -10.98
CA VAL A 309 7.54 -20.66 -10.90
C VAL A 309 6.28 -21.48 -10.64
N ALA A 310 6.10 -22.59 -11.33
CA ALA A 310 4.97 -23.49 -11.13
C ALA A 310 4.98 -24.11 -9.72
N ALA A 311 6.15 -24.50 -9.19
CA ALA A 311 6.28 -25.02 -7.83
C ALA A 311 5.93 -23.95 -6.78
N ALA A 312 6.37 -22.71 -6.98
CA ALA A 312 6.03 -21.59 -6.12
C ALA A 312 4.50 -21.35 -6.11
N ALA A 313 3.87 -21.29 -7.28
CA ALA A 313 2.42 -21.13 -7.41
C ALA A 313 1.65 -22.28 -6.73
N GLY A 314 2.12 -23.51 -6.81
CA GLY A 314 1.55 -24.68 -6.14
C GLY A 314 1.57 -24.57 -4.61
N LEU A 315 2.42 -23.75 -4.04
CA LEU A 315 2.53 -23.46 -2.62
C LEU A 315 1.85 -22.12 -2.20
N GLY A 316 1.20 -21.43 -3.14
CA GLY A 316 0.59 -20.12 -2.90
C GLY A 316 1.61 -18.97 -2.84
N LEU A 317 2.81 -19.17 -3.37
CA LEU A 317 3.85 -18.15 -3.49
C LEU A 317 3.86 -17.56 -4.90
N GLU A 318 4.07 -16.25 -5.00
CA GLU A 318 4.39 -15.60 -6.27
C GLU A 318 5.89 -15.30 -6.38
N VAL A 319 6.42 -15.41 -7.60
CA VAL A 319 7.83 -15.09 -7.86
C VAL A 319 7.96 -13.63 -8.25
N ALA A 320 8.81 -12.90 -7.54
CA ALA A 320 9.26 -11.57 -7.93
C ALA A 320 10.67 -11.67 -8.52
N LEU A 321 10.90 -11.05 -9.69
CA LEU A 321 12.23 -10.93 -10.30
C LEU A 321 12.79 -9.53 -10.11
N ASP A 322 14.12 -9.46 -9.99
CA ASP A 322 14.85 -8.18 -10.05
C ASP A 322 14.92 -7.67 -11.50
N LEU A 323 14.56 -6.41 -11.69
CA LEU A 323 14.74 -5.67 -12.94
C LEU A 323 15.82 -4.62 -12.71
N ALA A 324 17.08 -5.00 -12.95
CA ALA A 324 18.23 -4.13 -12.83
C ALA A 324 18.68 -3.64 -14.22
N LEU A 325 18.42 -2.39 -14.55
CA LEU A 325 18.71 -1.79 -15.86
C LEU A 325 20.17 -1.31 -15.94
N GLN A 326 21.07 -2.27 -15.94
CA GLN A 326 22.53 -2.09 -16.03
C GLN A 326 23.17 -3.35 -16.59
N CYS A 327 24.34 -3.23 -17.17
CA CYS A 327 25.01 -4.29 -17.91
C CYS A 327 26.44 -4.53 -17.41
N ALA A 328 26.91 -5.77 -17.42
CA ALA A 328 28.33 -6.04 -17.31
C ALA A 328 29.07 -5.56 -18.57
N PRO A 329 30.41 -5.35 -18.51
CA PRO A 329 31.17 -4.92 -19.68
C PRO A 329 31.11 -5.89 -20.88
N ASP A 330 30.93 -7.17 -20.64
CA ASP A 330 30.77 -8.22 -21.61
C ASP A 330 29.33 -8.63 -21.94
N HIS A 331 28.35 -7.78 -21.56
CA HIS A 331 26.96 -7.93 -21.97
C HIS A 331 26.82 -7.80 -23.49
N PRO A 332 25.95 -8.58 -24.16
CA PRO A 332 25.74 -8.48 -25.61
C PRO A 332 25.42 -7.06 -26.09
N TRP A 333 24.65 -6.29 -25.33
CA TRP A 333 24.34 -4.88 -25.70
C TRP A 333 25.53 -3.97 -25.70
N ALA A 334 26.57 -4.23 -24.88
CA ALA A 334 27.76 -3.38 -24.85
C ALA A 334 28.52 -3.41 -26.20
N THR A 335 28.32 -4.47 -27.00
CA THR A 335 28.89 -4.57 -28.35
C THR A 335 27.88 -4.22 -29.44
N SER A 336 26.61 -4.71 -29.33
CA SER A 336 25.62 -4.56 -30.39
C SER A 336 24.88 -3.21 -30.38
N HIS A 337 24.79 -2.55 -29.21
CA HIS A 337 24.03 -1.31 -28.99
C HIS A 337 24.83 -0.33 -28.14
N ARG A 338 26.04 -0.02 -28.62
CA ARG A 338 26.97 0.86 -27.90
C ARG A 338 26.36 2.23 -27.57
N GLN A 339 25.44 2.73 -28.40
CA GLN A 339 24.68 3.96 -28.16
C GLN A 339 23.83 3.92 -26.88
N TRP A 340 23.54 2.76 -26.31
CA TRP A 340 22.80 2.67 -25.04
C TRP A 340 23.70 2.90 -23.81
N PHE A 341 24.94 3.29 -24.01
CA PHE A 341 25.90 3.55 -22.95
C PHE A 341 26.53 4.94 -23.11
N THR A 342 27.08 5.46 -22.02
CA THR A 342 27.83 6.72 -22.06
C THR A 342 29.28 6.44 -22.42
N GLU A 343 29.75 6.95 -23.54
CA GLU A 343 31.15 6.93 -23.92
C GLU A 343 31.92 8.09 -23.31
N LEU A 344 33.09 7.79 -22.76
CA LEU A 344 34.05 8.79 -22.30
C LEU A 344 34.89 9.32 -23.47
N PRO A 345 35.57 10.49 -23.32
CA PRO A 345 36.39 11.09 -24.40
C PRO A 345 37.51 10.18 -24.95
N ASP A 346 37.94 9.21 -24.17
CA ASP A 346 38.95 8.19 -24.60
C ASP A 346 38.34 7.00 -25.34
N GLY A 347 37.02 6.99 -25.57
CA GLY A 347 36.28 5.93 -26.23
C GLY A 347 35.95 4.73 -25.35
N THR A 348 36.21 4.77 -24.06
CA THR A 348 35.75 3.77 -23.12
C THR A 348 34.30 4.00 -22.68
N ILE A 349 33.59 2.95 -22.26
CA ILE A 349 32.24 3.09 -21.67
C ILE A 349 32.39 3.45 -20.18
N ALA A 350 31.61 4.44 -19.73
CA ALA A 350 31.56 4.81 -18.33
C ALA A 350 30.96 3.68 -17.49
N TYR A 351 31.65 3.29 -16.42
CA TYR A 351 31.10 2.38 -15.41
C TYR A 351 30.31 3.15 -14.33
N ALA A 352 29.51 2.40 -13.55
CA ALA A 352 28.73 2.99 -12.49
C ALA A 352 29.61 3.54 -11.37
N GLU A 353 29.32 4.76 -10.91
CA GLU A 353 30.00 5.44 -9.80
C GLU A 353 29.00 6.09 -8.84
N ASN A 354 29.34 6.04 -7.55
CA ASN A 354 28.81 6.93 -6.53
C ASN A 354 30.02 7.40 -5.71
N PRO A 355 30.71 8.42 -6.18
CA PRO A 355 32.02 8.80 -5.65
C PRO A 355 32.07 8.90 -4.14
N PRO A 356 33.11 8.31 -3.50
CA PRO A 356 34.30 7.66 -4.12
C PRO A 356 34.12 6.19 -4.52
N LYS A 357 32.90 5.61 -4.36
CA LYS A 357 32.61 4.19 -4.71
C LYS A 357 32.59 4.02 -6.24
N LYS A 358 33.23 2.94 -6.72
CA LYS A 358 33.33 2.56 -8.14
C LYS A 358 32.82 1.14 -8.33
N TYR A 359 32.03 0.93 -9.38
CA TYR A 359 31.46 -0.37 -9.75
C TYR A 359 31.87 -0.70 -11.19
N GLN A 360 33.16 -1.09 -11.38
CA GLN A 360 33.74 -1.32 -12.72
C GLN A 360 33.14 -2.50 -13.46
N ASP A 361 32.45 -3.38 -12.74
CA ASP A 361 31.70 -4.52 -13.25
C ASP A 361 30.31 -4.14 -13.81
N ILE A 362 29.92 -2.86 -13.75
CA ILE A 362 28.58 -2.40 -14.13
C ILE A 362 28.65 -1.16 -15.04
N TYR A 363 28.03 -1.25 -16.22
CA TYR A 363 27.78 -0.13 -17.13
C TYR A 363 26.32 0.31 -17.01
N PRO A 364 26.03 1.54 -16.54
CA PRO A 364 24.67 2.09 -16.54
C PRO A 364 24.14 2.27 -17.97
N LEU A 365 22.85 2.03 -18.16
CA LEU A 365 22.16 2.32 -19.41
C LEU A 365 21.88 3.83 -19.53
N ASN A 366 22.15 4.37 -20.72
CA ASN A 366 21.93 5.76 -21.11
C ASN A 366 20.74 5.85 -22.07
N PHE A 367 19.70 6.57 -21.68
CA PHE A 367 18.48 6.77 -22.46
C PHE A 367 18.56 7.95 -23.43
N ASP A 368 19.60 8.80 -23.37
CA ASP A 368 19.65 10.06 -24.12
C ASP A 368 19.92 9.84 -25.63
N ASN A 369 20.69 8.83 -25.97
CA ASN A 369 21.13 8.61 -27.37
C ASN A 369 20.11 7.84 -28.22
N ASP A 370 19.39 6.87 -27.62
CA ASP A 370 18.36 6.09 -28.28
C ASP A 370 17.26 5.73 -27.29
N TYR A 371 16.50 6.73 -26.89
CA TYR A 371 15.40 6.57 -25.91
C TYR A 371 14.38 5.53 -26.35
N THR A 372 13.96 5.59 -27.62
CA THR A 372 12.91 4.71 -28.16
C THR A 372 13.37 3.27 -28.28
N GLY A 373 14.55 3.04 -28.85
CA GLY A 373 15.09 1.68 -29.02
C GLY A 373 15.31 0.99 -27.67
N LEU A 374 15.97 1.68 -26.73
CA LEU A 374 16.23 1.13 -25.40
C LEU A 374 14.93 0.89 -24.63
N SER A 375 13.97 1.81 -24.68
CA SER A 375 12.69 1.64 -23.97
C SER A 375 11.92 0.41 -24.48
N HIS A 376 11.85 0.19 -25.80
CA HIS A 376 11.17 -0.97 -26.37
C HIS A 376 11.88 -2.28 -26.07
N GLU A 377 13.20 -2.27 -26.01
CA GLU A 377 13.98 -3.45 -25.61
C GLU A 377 13.73 -3.83 -24.15
N VAL A 378 13.71 -2.85 -23.23
CA VAL A 378 13.33 -3.12 -21.83
C VAL A 378 11.91 -3.65 -21.72
N LEU A 379 10.96 -3.11 -22.50
CA LEU A 379 9.61 -3.65 -22.55
C LEU A 379 9.59 -5.11 -23.06
N ALA A 380 10.41 -5.44 -24.05
CA ALA A 380 10.53 -6.81 -24.54
C ALA A 380 11.07 -7.76 -23.45
N VAL A 381 12.07 -7.34 -22.69
CA VAL A 381 12.58 -8.09 -21.52
C VAL A 381 11.49 -8.34 -20.48
N VAL A 382 10.74 -7.30 -20.10
CA VAL A 382 9.64 -7.45 -19.12
C VAL A 382 8.56 -8.40 -19.67
N ARG A 383 8.17 -8.27 -20.94
CA ARG A 383 7.21 -9.16 -21.60
C ARG A 383 7.70 -10.62 -21.64
N HIS A 384 8.98 -10.83 -21.89
CA HIS A 384 9.59 -12.16 -21.86
C HIS A 384 9.32 -12.82 -20.51
N TRP A 385 9.66 -12.17 -19.40
CA TRP A 385 9.45 -12.74 -18.07
C TRP A 385 7.97 -12.86 -17.66
N ILE A 386 7.11 -11.97 -18.14
CA ILE A 386 5.65 -12.13 -17.98
C ILE A 386 5.16 -13.41 -18.67
N SER A 387 5.69 -13.73 -19.86
CA SER A 387 5.35 -14.97 -20.59
C SER A 387 5.79 -16.24 -19.86
N HIS A 388 6.78 -16.13 -18.95
CA HIS A 388 7.24 -17.20 -18.06
C HIS A 388 6.61 -17.13 -16.65
N GLY A 389 5.46 -16.42 -16.50
CA GLY A 389 4.65 -16.44 -15.30
C GLY A 389 5.03 -15.41 -14.23
N VAL A 390 6.02 -14.56 -14.48
CA VAL A 390 6.39 -13.48 -13.53
C VAL A 390 5.37 -12.34 -13.61
N ARG A 391 4.87 -11.92 -12.45
CA ARG A 391 3.94 -10.78 -12.32
C ARG A 391 4.37 -9.75 -11.31
N ILE A 392 5.59 -9.88 -10.80
CA ILE A 392 6.13 -8.93 -9.84
C ILE A 392 7.57 -8.62 -10.23
N PHE A 393 7.90 -7.34 -10.37
CA PHE A 393 9.25 -6.87 -10.64
C PHE A 393 9.70 -5.96 -9.49
N ARG A 394 10.79 -6.36 -8.81
CA ARG A 394 11.55 -5.45 -7.95
C ARG A 394 12.52 -4.70 -8.84
N VAL A 395 12.46 -3.41 -8.84
CA VAL A 395 13.25 -2.57 -9.74
C VAL A 395 14.42 -1.95 -8.99
N ASP A 396 15.61 -2.28 -9.43
CA ASP A 396 16.87 -1.81 -8.87
C ASP A 396 17.10 -0.33 -9.24
N ASN A 397 17.31 0.52 -8.24
CA ASN A 397 17.65 1.94 -8.39
C ASN A 397 16.84 2.70 -9.47
N PRO A 398 15.50 2.66 -9.50
CA PRO A 398 14.71 3.28 -10.56
C PRO A 398 14.87 4.81 -10.63
N HIS A 399 15.29 5.44 -9.54
CA HIS A 399 15.53 6.88 -9.46
C HIS A 399 16.75 7.36 -10.31
N THR A 400 17.51 6.42 -10.87
CA THR A 400 18.62 6.68 -11.79
C THR A 400 18.22 6.66 -13.26
N LYS A 401 16.94 6.42 -13.56
CA LYS A 401 16.38 6.35 -14.92
C LYS A 401 15.33 7.45 -15.11
N PRO A 402 15.01 7.84 -16.38
CA PRO A 402 14.07 8.91 -16.66
C PRO A 402 12.66 8.62 -16.10
N PRO A 403 12.00 9.60 -15.44
CA PRO A 403 10.63 9.44 -14.95
C PRO A 403 9.63 9.07 -16.05
N ASP A 404 9.72 9.69 -17.21
CA ASP A 404 8.82 9.44 -18.35
C ASP A 404 8.95 8.02 -18.88
N PHE A 405 10.15 7.46 -18.84
CA PHE A 405 10.38 6.05 -19.18
C PHE A 405 9.57 5.12 -18.27
N TRP A 406 9.60 5.34 -16.95
CA TRP A 406 8.83 4.53 -16.01
C TRP A 406 7.32 4.69 -16.20
N ALA A 407 6.83 5.92 -16.37
CA ALA A 407 5.42 6.18 -16.65
C ALA A 407 4.97 5.44 -17.92
N TRP A 408 5.80 5.46 -18.96
CA TRP A 408 5.53 4.76 -20.22
C TRP A 408 5.58 3.25 -20.04
N LEU A 409 6.66 2.70 -19.47
CA LEU A 409 6.84 1.25 -19.32
C LEU A 409 5.71 0.63 -18.49
N ILE A 410 5.38 1.25 -17.33
CA ILE A 410 4.32 0.75 -16.46
C ILE A 410 2.97 0.80 -17.18
N SER A 411 2.68 1.86 -17.93
CA SER A 411 1.46 1.96 -18.72
C SER A 411 1.34 0.86 -19.78
N GLU A 412 2.43 0.61 -20.54
CA GLU A 412 2.47 -0.46 -21.56
C GLU A 412 2.32 -1.86 -20.92
N VAL A 413 3.01 -2.11 -19.82
CA VAL A 413 2.91 -3.40 -19.12
C VAL A 413 1.53 -3.62 -18.54
N LYS A 414 0.95 -2.62 -17.88
CA LYS A 414 -0.41 -2.70 -17.31
C LYS A 414 -1.50 -2.87 -18.38
N ALA A 415 -1.26 -2.39 -19.60
CA ALA A 415 -2.17 -2.61 -20.74
C ALA A 415 -2.14 -4.07 -21.22
N ILE A 416 -1.04 -4.81 -21.01
CA ILE A 416 -0.90 -6.23 -21.35
C ILE A 416 -1.46 -7.10 -20.22
N ASP A 417 -1.03 -6.82 -18.99
CA ASP A 417 -1.42 -7.55 -17.78
C ASP A 417 -1.53 -6.56 -16.60
N PRO A 418 -2.76 -6.14 -16.22
CA PRO A 418 -2.98 -5.18 -15.16
C PRO A 418 -2.58 -5.72 -13.77
N ASP A 419 -2.41 -7.04 -13.63
CA ASP A 419 -2.02 -7.68 -12.37
C ASP A 419 -0.52 -7.58 -12.06
N VAL A 420 0.30 -7.13 -13.01
CA VAL A 420 1.74 -6.93 -12.80
C VAL A 420 2.00 -5.83 -11.77
N LEU A 421 2.86 -6.12 -10.80
CA LEU A 421 3.26 -5.20 -9.74
C LEU A 421 4.72 -4.78 -9.89
N PHE A 422 5.02 -3.53 -9.55
CA PHE A 422 6.37 -2.99 -9.54
C PHE A 422 6.73 -2.48 -8.14
N LEU A 423 7.83 -3.01 -7.55
CA LEU A 423 8.41 -2.57 -6.29
C LEU A 423 9.66 -1.76 -6.58
N ALA A 424 9.66 -0.47 -6.25
CA ALA A 424 10.81 0.41 -6.42
C ALA A 424 11.82 0.26 -5.28
N GLU A 425 13.07 -0.07 -5.57
CA GLU A 425 14.16 0.15 -4.64
C GLU A 425 14.70 1.57 -4.83
N ALA A 426 14.21 2.51 -4.02
CA ALA A 426 14.53 3.91 -4.20
C ALA A 426 14.89 4.57 -2.86
N PHE A 427 16.10 4.29 -2.36
CA PHE A 427 16.64 4.97 -1.19
C PHE A 427 17.14 6.36 -1.61
N THR A 428 16.22 7.30 -1.75
CA THR A 428 16.48 8.64 -2.26
C THR A 428 15.62 9.68 -1.55
N ARG A 429 15.83 10.96 -1.86
CA ARG A 429 15.08 12.08 -1.25
C ARG A 429 13.57 11.95 -1.51
N PRO A 430 12.71 12.46 -0.60
CA PRO A 430 11.26 12.29 -0.66
C PRO A 430 10.64 12.66 -2.02
N ALA A 431 11.11 13.72 -2.67
CA ALA A 431 10.58 14.15 -3.97
C ALA A 431 10.72 13.07 -5.05
N ARG A 432 11.86 12.35 -5.08
CA ARG A 432 12.08 11.25 -6.04
C ARG A 432 11.35 9.99 -5.61
N LEU A 433 11.40 9.63 -4.32
CA LEU A 433 10.72 8.45 -3.76
C LEU A 433 9.22 8.51 -4.05
N TYR A 434 8.57 9.61 -3.66
CA TYR A 434 7.14 9.79 -3.88
C TYR A 434 6.80 10.11 -5.34
N GLY A 435 7.73 10.72 -6.09
CA GLY A 435 7.59 10.89 -7.54
C GLY A 435 7.43 9.56 -8.26
N LEU A 436 8.32 8.59 -7.98
CA LEU A 436 8.23 7.23 -8.54
C LEU A 436 6.93 6.53 -8.14
N ALA A 437 6.50 6.64 -6.88
CA ALA A 437 5.24 6.07 -6.44
C ALA A 437 4.06 6.62 -7.25
N LYS A 438 4.02 7.93 -7.53
CA LYS A 438 2.97 8.58 -8.34
C LYS A 438 3.00 8.15 -9.80
N LEU A 439 4.20 7.89 -10.38
CA LEU A 439 4.36 7.45 -11.77
C LEU A 439 3.77 6.07 -12.06
N GLY A 440 3.48 5.25 -11.04
CA GLY A 440 2.86 3.95 -11.21
C GLY A 440 3.53 2.80 -10.47
N PHE A 441 4.69 3.01 -9.84
CA PHE A 441 5.26 1.99 -8.97
C PHE A 441 4.25 1.59 -7.90
N THR A 442 3.95 0.31 -7.83
CA THR A 442 2.91 -0.24 -6.94
C THR A 442 3.32 -0.11 -5.48
N GLN A 443 4.57 -0.43 -5.19
CA GLN A 443 5.18 -0.38 -3.86
C GLN A 443 6.57 0.26 -3.94
N SER A 444 7.11 0.66 -2.80
CA SER A 444 8.48 1.16 -2.68
C SER A 444 9.13 0.64 -1.41
N TYR A 445 10.43 0.36 -1.44
CA TYR A 445 11.23 0.31 -0.22
C TYR A 445 11.09 1.64 0.52
N SER A 446 11.45 1.66 1.79
CA SER A 446 11.27 2.81 2.65
C SER A 446 12.44 3.00 3.61
N TYR A 447 12.47 4.14 4.28
CA TYR A 447 13.46 4.41 5.34
C TYR A 447 13.14 3.75 6.68
N PHE A 448 12.21 2.81 6.73
CA PHE A 448 11.87 2.03 7.93
C PHE A 448 13.12 1.44 8.61
N THR A 449 14.05 0.89 7.83
CA THR A 449 15.27 0.25 8.34
C THR A 449 16.07 1.14 9.28
N TRP A 450 16.12 2.45 9.01
CA TRP A 450 16.88 3.44 9.82
C TRP A 450 16.03 4.17 10.87
N ARG A 451 14.74 3.87 10.99
CA ARG A 451 13.87 4.41 12.03
C ARG A 451 13.87 3.47 13.22
N THR A 452 14.48 3.87 14.34
CA THR A 452 14.65 3.02 15.53
C THR A 452 14.09 3.64 16.79
N ALA A 453 14.14 4.97 16.94
CA ALA A 453 13.55 5.66 18.06
C ALA A 453 12.01 5.69 17.98
N LYS A 454 11.33 5.66 19.14
CA LYS A 454 9.86 5.70 19.23
C LYS A 454 9.25 6.82 18.39
N TRP A 455 9.72 8.06 18.57
CA TRP A 455 9.20 9.22 17.86
C TRP A 455 9.37 9.12 16.35
N GLU A 456 10.48 8.55 15.85
CA GLU A 456 10.72 8.33 14.43
C GLU A 456 9.75 7.30 13.84
N LEU A 457 9.52 6.22 14.58
CA LEU A 457 8.58 5.15 14.18
C LEU A 457 7.13 5.65 14.17
N GLU A 458 6.74 6.45 15.17
CA GLU A 458 5.43 7.08 15.23
C GLU A 458 5.21 8.06 14.08
N GLU A 459 6.19 8.93 13.80
CA GLU A 459 6.13 9.85 12.67
C GLU A 459 6.03 9.09 11.35
N PHE A 460 6.85 8.06 11.17
CA PHE A 460 6.83 7.22 9.98
C PHE A 460 5.48 6.52 9.81
N GLY A 461 4.88 5.99 10.87
CA GLY A 461 3.56 5.37 10.83
C GLY A 461 2.45 6.37 10.44
N ARG A 462 2.52 7.62 10.94
CA ARG A 462 1.59 8.70 10.50
C ARG A 462 1.78 9.03 9.02
N GLN A 463 3.02 9.11 8.53
CA GLN A 463 3.33 9.33 7.12
C GLN A 463 2.78 8.22 6.22
N ILE A 464 2.83 6.95 6.65
CA ILE A 464 2.21 5.83 5.91
C ILE A 464 0.72 6.09 5.69
N ALA A 465 -0.01 6.48 6.74
CA ALA A 465 -1.44 6.77 6.63
C ALA A 465 -1.74 8.00 5.78
N GLU A 466 -0.96 9.05 5.94
CA GLU A 466 -1.11 10.33 5.22
C GLU A 466 -0.86 10.16 3.71
N HIS A 467 0.14 9.37 3.34
CA HIS A 467 0.52 9.15 1.94
C HIS A 467 -0.19 7.97 1.27
N ALA A 468 -1.13 7.33 1.95
CA ALA A 468 -1.81 6.11 1.46
C ALA A 468 -2.52 6.28 0.10
N ASP A 469 -2.82 7.52 -0.29
CA ASP A 469 -3.45 7.82 -1.58
C ASP A 469 -2.52 7.59 -2.78
N TYR A 470 -1.19 7.59 -2.59
CA TYR A 470 -0.24 7.50 -3.71
C TYR A 470 1.02 6.68 -3.42
N ALA A 471 1.32 6.34 -2.16
CA ALA A 471 2.51 5.59 -1.80
C ALA A 471 2.17 4.39 -0.92
N ARG A 472 2.80 3.24 -1.21
CA ARG A 472 2.66 1.99 -0.44
C ARG A 472 4.06 1.49 -0.08
N PRO A 473 4.55 1.72 1.14
CA PRO A 473 5.85 1.21 1.55
C PRO A 473 5.80 -0.30 1.78
N ASN A 474 6.86 -0.98 1.32
CA ASN A 474 7.17 -2.36 1.69
C ASN A 474 8.30 -2.32 2.73
N LEU A 475 8.02 -2.79 3.94
CA LEU A 475 8.92 -2.67 5.07
C LEU A 475 9.89 -3.85 5.14
N PHE A 476 10.96 -3.81 4.36
CA PHE A 476 12.05 -4.77 4.52
C PHE A 476 12.82 -4.48 5.80
N VAL A 477 13.03 -5.51 6.62
CA VAL A 477 13.79 -5.43 7.88
C VAL A 477 15.29 -5.44 7.67
N ASN A 478 15.74 -6.05 6.59
CA ASN A 478 17.11 -6.10 6.09
C ASN A 478 17.10 -6.35 4.58
N THR A 479 18.20 -6.08 3.91
CA THR A 479 18.45 -6.44 2.51
C THR A 479 19.89 -6.95 2.39
N PRO A 480 20.32 -7.54 1.25
CA PRO A 480 21.72 -7.92 1.08
C PRO A 480 22.73 -6.76 1.20
N ASP A 481 22.24 -5.52 1.04
CA ASP A 481 23.04 -4.29 1.15
C ASP A 481 22.95 -3.60 2.51
N ILE A 482 21.92 -3.95 3.30
CA ILE A 482 21.56 -3.18 4.49
C ILE A 482 21.37 -4.09 5.69
N LEU A 483 22.42 -4.18 6.49
CA LEU A 483 22.43 -4.72 7.84
C LEU A 483 22.57 -3.53 8.82
N HIS A 484 21.45 -2.94 9.22
CA HIS A 484 21.45 -1.78 10.11
C HIS A 484 22.10 -2.11 11.46
N GLU A 485 22.75 -1.11 12.09
CA GLU A 485 23.48 -1.28 13.36
C GLU A 485 22.62 -1.86 14.49
N SER A 486 21.31 -1.59 14.51
CA SER A 486 20.39 -2.17 15.48
C SER A 486 20.33 -3.70 15.40
N LEU A 487 20.40 -4.28 14.20
CA LEU A 487 20.49 -5.72 14.03
C LEU A 487 21.89 -6.27 14.32
N GLN A 488 22.95 -5.48 14.00
CA GLN A 488 24.34 -5.90 14.31
C GLN A 488 24.54 -6.09 15.82
N HIS A 489 23.91 -5.26 16.64
CA HIS A 489 24.19 -5.19 18.08
C HIS A 489 23.04 -5.64 18.97
N GLY A 490 21.80 -5.66 18.48
CA GLY A 490 20.60 -5.89 19.29
C GLY A 490 20.24 -7.36 19.54
N GLY A 491 20.99 -8.31 18.98
CA GLY A 491 20.78 -9.75 19.16
C GLY A 491 19.38 -10.23 18.72
N PRO A 492 19.01 -11.46 19.08
CA PRO A 492 17.72 -12.06 18.65
C PRO A 492 16.48 -11.22 19.02
N GLY A 493 16.52 -10.50 20.16
CA GLY A 493 15.43 -9.62 20.57
C GLY A 493 15.15 -8.52 19.55
N MET A 494 16.18 -7.90 18.97
CA MET A 494 16.01 -6.85 17.96
C MET A 494 15.46 -7.41 16.65
N PHE A 495 15.88 -8.61 16.22
CA PHE A 495 15.30 -9.27 15.04
C PHE A 495 13.80 -9.50 15.24
N ALA A 496 13.37 -9.97 16.41
CA ALA A 496 11.95 -10.13 16.71
C ALA A 496 11.20 -8.79 16.74
N ILE A 497 11.75 -7.75 17.36
CA ILE A 497 11.17 -6.39 17.43
C ILE A 497 10.98 -5.82 16.02
N ARG A 498 12.03 -5.86 15.19
CA ARG A 498 11.94 -5.32 13.81
C ARG A 498 10.94 -6.07 12.96
N ALA A 499 10.85 -7.40 13.11
CA ALA A 499 9.85 -8.21 12.43
C ALA A 499 8.41 -7.82 12.84
N VAL A 500 8.14 -7.66 14.15
CA VAL A 500 6.83 -7.19 14.64
C VAL A 500 6.47 -5.84 14.04
N LEU A 501 7.38 -4.86 14.15
CA LEU A 501 7.13 -3.50 13.63
C LEU A 501 6.84 -3.53 12.13
N ALA A 502 7.65 -4.23 11.34
CA ALA A 502 7.45 -4.33 9.90
C ALA A 502 6.13 -5.01 9.54
N ALA A 503 5.83 -6.13 10.21
CA ALA A 503 4.65 -6.94 9.93
C ALA A 503 3.34 -6.30 10.36
N THR A 504 3.35 -5.36 11.32
CA THR A 504 2.13 -4.79 11.89
C THR A 504 1.92 -3.32 11.61
N MET A 505 2.99 -2.49 11.49
CA MET A 505 2.87 -1.09 11.07
C MET A 505 2.61 -0.98 9.57
N GLY A 506 3.43 -1.68 8.77
CA GLY A 506 3.26 -1.76 7.33
C GLY A 506 2.11 -2.66 6.92
N THR A 507 1.80 -2.62 5.64
CA THR A 507 0.86 -3.56 5.02
C THR A 507 1.58 -4.62 4.21
N SER A 508 2.71 -4.26 3.61
CA SER A 508 3.68 -5.20 3.04
C SER A 508 5.00 -5.13 3.81
N TRP A 509 5.62 -6.27 4.00
CA TRP A 509 6.90 -6.38 4.67
C TRP A 509 7.76 -7.49 4.08
N GLY A 510 9.05 -7.46 4.35
CA GLY A 510 9.95 -8.46 3.79
C GLY A 510 11.19 -8.72 4.63
N VAL A 511 11.78 -9.87 4.39
CA VAL A 511 13.07 -10.30 4.98
C VAL A 511 14.01 -10.78 3.85
N TYR A 512 15.30 -10.54 4.04
CA TYR A 512 16.34 -11.21 3.30
C TYR A 512 16.75 -12.50 4.03
N CYS A 513 16.95 -13.58 3.28
CA CYS A 513 17.35 -14.90 3.74
C CYS A 513 18.53 -14.84 4.72
N GLY A 514 18.43 -15.56 5.84
CA GLY A 514 19.39 -15.51 6.96
C GLY A 514 18.95 -14.59 8.10
N TYR A 515 17.91 -13.79 7.90
CA TYR A 515 17.29 -13.04 9.00
C TYR A 515 16.79 -13.94 10.11
N GLU A 516 16.15 -15.04 9.75
CA GLU A 516 15.67 -16.05 10.67
C GLU A 516 16.78 -16.78 11.45
N LEU A 517 18.02 -16.66 11.00
CA LEU A 517 19.22 -17.21 11.67
C LEU A 517 19.99 -16.15 12.45
N PHE A 518 19.45 -14.94 12.58
CA PHE A 518 20.07 -13.84 13.27
C PHE A 518 21.45 -13.44 12.70
N GLU A 519 21.62 -13.54 11.37
CA GLU A 519 22.85 -13.13 10.72
C GLU A 519 23.09 -11.64 10.90
N ASN A 520 24.14 -11.28 11.65
CA ASN A 520 24.38 -9.92 12.14
C ASN A 520 25.82 -9.41 11.98
N ALA A 521 26.67 -10.14 11.26
CA ALA A 521 28.07 -9.77 11.12
C ALA A 521 28.27 -8.81 9.93
N PRO A 522 28.69 -7.55 10.17
CA PRO A 522 29.06 -6.62 9.11
C PRO A 522 30.46 -6.96 8.56
N VAL A 523 30.74 -6.57 7.31
CA VAL A 523 32.04 -6.76 6.66
C VAL A 523 33.16 -6.04 7.39
N ARG A 524 32.84 -4.97 8.10
CA ARG A 524 33.72 -4.20 8.99
C ARG A 524 32.87 -3.32 9.92
N PRO A 525 33.41 -2.89 11.05
CA PRO A 525 32.72 -1.95 11.95
C PRO A 525 32.26 -0.68 11.21
N GLY A 526 31.02 -0.26 11.45
CA GLY A 526 30.40 0.91 10.81
C GLY A 526 29.94 0.70 9.35
N SER A 527 30.00 -0.53 8.83
CA SER A 527 29.44 -0.91 7.54
C SER A 527 28.06 -1.53 7.73
N GLU A 528 27.14 -1.27 6.81
CA GLU A 528 25.87 -1.97 6.72
C GLU A 528 25.91 -3.20 5.78
N GLU A 529 27.05 -3.44 5.10
CA GLU A 529 27.24 -4.60 4.26
C GLU A 529 27.58 -5.85 5.10
N TYR A 530 26.98 -6.98 4.76
CA TYR A 530 27.24 -8.26 5.43
C TYR A 530 28.66 -8.77 5.16
N LEU A 531 29.28 -9.36 6.19
CA LEU A 531 30.48 -10.20 6.01
C LEU A 531 30.10 -11.46 5.23
N ASP A 532 30.95 -11.84 4.26
CA ASP A 532 30.72 -12.97 3.37
C ASP A 532 29.34 -12.87 2.67
N SER A 533 29.07 -11.65 2.15
CA SER A 533 27.79 -11.30 1.53
C SER A 533 27.47 -12.22 0.35
N GLU A 534 26.24 -12.71 0.32
CA GLU A 534 25.67 -13.52 -0.74
C GLU A 534 25.62 -12.80 -2.10
N LYS A 535 25.83 -11.49 -2.11
CA LYS A 535 26.05 -10.71 -3.34
C LYS A 535 27.32 -11.12 -4.09
N TYR A 536 28.31 -11.68 -3.39
CA TYR A 536 29.62 -12.00 -3.96
C TYR A 536 30.04 -13.45 -3.73
N GLU A 537 29.32 -14.19 -2.88
CA GLU A 537 29.67 -15.54 -2.46
C GLU A 537 28.45 -16.48 -2.48
N LEU A 538 28.72 -17.78 -2.50
CA LEU A 538 27.71 -18.79 -2.17
C LEU A 538 27.63 -18.91 -0.64
N ARG A 539 26.40 -18.81 -0.09
CA ARG A 539 26.18 -18.87 1.35
C ARG A 539 25.13 -19.93 1.71
N PRO A 540 25.50 -21.21 1.66
CA PRO A 540 24.58 -22.27 2.08
C PRO A 540 24.36 -22.22 3.60
N ARG A 541 23.08 -22.34 4.01
CA ARG A 541 22.62 -22.27 5.40
C ARG A 541 21.97 -23.58 5.80
N ASP A 542 22.19 -24.02 7.06
CA ASP A 542 21.51 -25.18 7.63
C ASP A 542 20.34 -24.71 8.52
N PHE A 543 19.22 -24.43 7.86
CA PHE A 543 17.98 -23.98 8.53
C PHE A 543 17.40 -25.08 9.43
N ALA A 544 17.49 -26.35 9.02
CA ALA A 544 16.93 -27.48 9.77
C ALA A 544 17.66 -27.69 11.09
N ASP A 545 18.99 -27.65 11.07
CA ASP A 545 19.81 -27.75 12.29
C ASP A 545 19.56 -26.58 13.21
N ALA A 546 19.54 -25.35 12.70
CA ALA A 546 19.26 -24.15 13.49
C ALA A 546 17.88 -24.22 14.17
N LEU A 547 16.85 -24.67 13.44
CA LEU A 547 15.51 -24.85 13.98
C LEU A 547 15.48 -25.94 15.07
N ALA A 548 16.10 -27.09 14.82
CA ALA A 548 16.17 -28.19 15.78
C ALA A 548 16.89 -27.81 17.08
N GLN A 549 17.85 -26.89 17.00
CA GLN A 549 18.59 -26.37 18.15
C GLN A 549 17.93 -25.14 18.83
N GLY A 550 16.74 -24.69 18.36
CA GLY A 550 16.07 -23.52 18.90
C GLY A 550 16.80 -22.20 18.59
N ARG A 551 17.65 -22.19 17.55
CA ARG A 551 18.41 -21.02 17.09
C ARG A 551 17.82 -20.42 15.81
N SER A 552 16.51 -20.49 15.66
CA SER A 552 15.81 -19.97 14.49
C SER A 552 14.60 -19.12 14.88
N LEU A 553 14.38 -18.01 14.18
CA LEU A 553 13.21 -17.16 14.31
C LEU A 553 12.02 -17.65 13.47
N GLU A 554 12.18 -18.72 12.67
CA GLU A 554 11.14 -19.24 11.77
C GLU A 554 9.76 -19.42 12.45
N PRO A 555 9.65 -20.03 13.64
CA PRO A 555 8.34 -20.20 14.29
C PRO A 555 7.66 -18.87 14.60
N PHE A 556 8.44 -17.85 14.97
CA PHE A 556 7.92 -16.53 15.26
C PHE A 556 7.48 -15.78 13.99
N LEU A 557 8.25 -15.87 12.90
CA LEU A 557 7.87 -15.30 11.60
C LEU A 557 6.59 -15.96 11.06
N ALA A 558 6.49 -17.29 11.20
CA ALA A 558 5.28 -18.03 10.86
C ALA A 558 4.06 -17.53 11.65
N ARG A 559 4.22 -17.34 12.97
CA ARG A 559 3.15 -16.81 13.83
C ARG A 559 2.75 -15.39 13.44
N LEU A 560 3.70 -14.50 13.15
CA LEU A 560 3.40 -13.15 12.69
C LEU A 560 2.58 -13.14 11.39
N ASN A 561 2.98 -13.96 10.41
CA ASN A 561 2.24 -14.05 9.15
C ASN A 561 0.87 -14.73 9.32
N GLU A 562 0.73 -15.67 10.26
CA GLU A 562 -0.57 -16.24 10.64
C GLU A 562 -1.48 -15.16 11.23
N ILE A 563 -1.01 -14.37 12.19
CA ILE A 563 -1.76 -13.26 12.81
C ILE A 563 -2.20 -12.27 11.71
N ARG A 564 -1.33 -11.94 10.76
CA ARG A 564 -1.68 -11.05 9.63
C ARG A 564 -2.80 -11.60 8.75
N ARG A 565 -2.87 -12.90 8.55
CA ARG A 565 -3.97 -13.55 7.80
C ARG A 565 -5.29 -13.56 8.57
N LEU A 566 -5.22 -13.67 9.90
CA LEU A 566 -6.40 -13.66 10.77
C LEU A 566 -6.98 -12.25 10.93
N HIS A 567 -6.14 -11.21 10.85
CA HIS A 567 -6.50 -9.83 11.14
C HIS A 567 -6.35 -8.90 9.93
N PRO A 568 -7.43 -8.68 9.15
CA PRO A 568 -7.42 -7.73 8.02
C PRO A 568 -7.04 -6.30 8.43
N ALA A 569 -7.23 -5.93 9.69
CA ALA A 569 -6.78 -4.66 10.26
C ALA A 569 -5.30 -4.39 10.00
N LEU A 570 -4.43 -5.41 10.08
CA LEU A 570 -2.99 -5.28 9.86
C LEU A 570 -2.64 -4.97 8.40
N CYS A 571 -3.55 -5.24 7.47
CA CYS A 571 -3.43 -4.90 6.05
C CYS A 571 -3.99 -3.51 5.68
N GLN A 572 -4.35 -2.67 6.67
CA GLN A 572 -4.85 -1.31 6.45
C GLN A 572 -3.74 -0.28 6.66
N MET A 573 -3.66 0.72 5.77
CA MET A 573 -2.66 1.79 5.87
C MET A 573 -3.22 3.01 6.60
N ARG A 574 -4.46 3.39 6.30
CA ARG A 574 -5.10 4.64 6.73
C ARG A 574 -5.51 4.67 8.18
N THR A 575 -5.65 3.49 8.79
CA THR A 575 -6.31 3.32 10.09
C THR A 575 -5.37 3.21 11.28
N ILE A 576 -4.06 3.38 11.07
CA ILE A 576 -3.08 3.38 12.17
C ILE A 576 -3.31 4.59 13.09
N ARG A 577 -3.36 4.34 14.41
CA ARG A 577 -3.48 5.36 15.46
C ARG A 577 -2.53 5.02 16.60
N PHE A 578 -1.75 6.01 17.03
CA PHE A 578 -0.81 5.85 18.14
C PHE A 578 -1.47 6.20 19.47
N HIS A 579 -1.08 5.48 20.53
CA HIS A 579 -1.60 5.64 21.87
C HIS A 579 -0.47 6.07 22.84
N GLY A 580 -0.83 6.83 23.86
CA GLY A 580 0.12 7.33 24.86
C GLY A 580 0.59 6.22 25.78
N ILE A 581 1.90 6.15 26.04
CA ILE A 581 2.50 5.28 27.05
C ILE A 581 3.63 6.03 27.74
N ASP A 582 3.73 5.92 29.06
CA ASP A 582 4.63 6.69 29.93
C ASP A 582 6.07 6.17 29.96
N ASN A 583 6.45 5.33 29.00
CA ASN A 583 7.80 4.81 28.83
C ASN A 583 8.23 4.92 27.35
N ASP A 584 9.35 5.60 27.08
CA ASP A 584 9.85 5.78 25.72
C ASP A 584 10.45 4.52 25.09
N ALA A 585 10.75 3.51 25.88
CA ALA A 585 11.12 2.19 25.38
C ALA A 585 9.91 1.33 24.97
N LEU A 586 8.69 1.79 25.19
CA LEU A 586 7.46 1.14 24.77
C LEU A 586 6.73 2.00 23.73
N MET A 587 6.17 1.36 22.71
CA MET A 587 5.35 2.01 21.68
C MET A 587 4.02 1.26 21.52
N ALA A 588 2.93 2.00 21.36
CA ALA A 588 1.60 1.41 21.18
C ALA A 588 0.83 2.06 20.03
N TYR A 589 0.18 1.24 19.21
CA TYR A 589 -0.70 1.70 18.12
C TYR A 589 -1.78 0.68 17.81
N SER A 590 -2.93 1.16 17.36
CA SER A 590 -4.02 0.34 16.86
C SER A 590 -4.22 0.51 15.36
N LYS A 591 -4.84 -0.51 14.75
CA LYS A 591 -5.33 -0.49 13.37
C LYS A 591 -6.70 -1.16 13.34
N PHE A 592 -7.57 -0.75 12.42
CA PHE A 592 -8.83 -1.43 12.21
C PHE A 592 -9.11 -1.64 10.72
N ASP A 593 -9.86 -2.68 10.41
CA ASP A 593 -10.37 -2.93 9.07
C ASP A 593 -11.77 -2.31 8.91
N PRO A 594 -11.96 -1.35 8.01
CA PRO A 594 -13.24 -0.67 7.87
C PRO A 594 -14.34 -1.54 7.26
N VAL A 595 -13.99 -2.67 6.63
CA VAL A 595 -14.97 -3.60 6.04
C VAL A 595 -15.56 -4.51 7.12
N THR A 596 -14.72 -5.17 7.92
CA THR A 596 -15.12 -6.15 8.92
C THR A 596 -15.31 -5.56 10.32
N GLY A 597 -14.61 -4.46 10.63
CA GLY A 597 -14.50 -3.90 11.97
C GLY A 597 -13.42 -4.54 12.82
N ASP A 598 -12.72 -5.58 12.29
CA ASP A 598 -11.57 -6.18 12.96
C ASP A 598 -10.61 -5.10 13.46
N THR A 599 -10.19 -5.19 14.72
CA THR A 599 -9.37 -4.17 15.38
C THR A 599 -8.24 -4.85 16.13
N VAL A 600 -7.02 -4.39 15.90
CA VAL A 600 -5.80 -4.90 16.53
C VAL A 600 -5.07 -3.76 17.22
N LEU A 601 -4.66 -4.00 18.46
CA LEU A 601 -3.77 -3.11 19.22
C LEU A 601 -2.41 -3.80 19.37
N VAL A 602 -1.35 -3.10 19.02
CA VAL A 602 0.03 -3.58 19.10
C VAL A 602 0.77 -2.76 20.14
N VAL A 603 1.43 -3.42 21.09
CA VAL A 603 2.36 -2.80 22.04
C VAL A 603 3.72 -3.47 21.87
N VAL A 604 4.77 -2.68 21.62
CA VAL A 604 6.12 -3.20 21.34
C VAL A 604 7.11 -2.67 22.37
N ASN A 605 7.94 -3.57 22.91
CA ASN A 605 9.14 -3.21 23.65
C ASN A 605 10.27 -2.94 22.64
N LEU A 606 10.79 -1.72 22.60
CA LEU A 606 11.87 -1.30 21.70
C LEU A 606 13.28 -1.61 22.26
N ASN A 607 13.36 -2.00 23.54
CA ASN A 607 14.60 -2.45 24.19
C ASN A 607 14.78 -3.98 24.00
N PRO A 608 15.76 -4.43 23.19
CA PRO A 608 15.96 -5.86 22.95
C PRO A 608 16.58 -6.63 24.12
N PHE A 609 17.13 -5.94 25.13
CA PHE A 609 17.99 -6.54 26.16
C PHE A 609 17.30 -6.76 27.50
N GLY A 610 16.19 -6.08 27.75
CA GLY A 610 15.57 -6.15 29.08
C GLY A 610 14.07 -5.91 29.07
N PRO A 611 13.44 -6.23 30.22
CA PRO A 611 12.02 -5.95 30.39
C PRO A 611 11.76 -4.45 30.48
N GLU A 612 10.69 -4.02 29.84
CA GLU A 612 10.15 -2.66 29.94
C GLU A 612 8.71 -2.71 30.43
N GLN A 613 8.33 -1.70 31.18
CA GLN A 613 6.98 -1.58 31.71
C GLN A 613 6.49 -0.13 31.71
N GLY A 614 5.18 0.05 31.62
CA GLY A 614 4.57 1.38 31.63
C GLY A 614 3.07 1.31 31.68
N THR A 615 2.44 2.48 31.83
CA THR A 615 0.98 2.64 31.76
C THR A 615 0.60 3.12 30.38
N LEU A 616 -0.11 2.26 29.65
CA LEU A 616 -0.69 2.55 28.35
C LEU A 616 -2.03 3.26 28.53
N ARG A 617 -2.19 4.43 27.92
CA ARG A 617 -3.45 5.17 27.85
C ARG A 617 -4.00 5.09 26.42
N LEU A 618 -5.12 4.40 26.26
CA LEU A 618 -5.79 4.23 24.97
C LEU A 618 -6.58 5.47 24.57
N ASP A 619 -6.48 5.84 23.31
CA ASP A 619 -7.46 6.73 22.67
C ASP A 619 -8.71 5.89 22.35
N MET A 620 -9.65 5.88 23.29
CA MET A 620 -10.88 5.09 23.20
C MET A 620 -11.76 5.55 22.03
N GLY A 621 -11.75 6.87 21.73
CA GLY A 621 -12.51 7.45 20.62
C GLY A 621 -12.03 6.93 19.25
N ALA A 622 -10.73 6.76 19.08
CA ALA A 622 -10.15 6.19 17.86
C ALA A 622 -10.54 4.72 17.61
N MET A 623 -11.07 4.04 18.62
CA MET A 623 -11.56 2.66 18.57
C MET A 623 -13.09 2.57 18.73
N ALA A 624 -13.80 3.70 18.62
CA ALA A 624 -15.26 3.78 18.79
C ALA A 624 -15.77 3.29 20.15
N MET A 625 -14.98 3.50 21.21
CA MET A 625 -15.30 3.08 22.58
C MET A 625 -15.49 4.28 23.50
N SER A 626 -16.28 4.08 24.56
CA SER A 626 -16.41 5.04 25.66
C SER A 626 -15.18 4.97 26.58
N PRO A 627 -14.73 6.11 27.18
CA PRO A 627 -13.66 6.09 28.18
C PRO A 627 -13.91 5.17 29.38
N TRP A 628 -15.16 4.82 29.65
CA TRP A 628 -15.57 3.98 30.77
C TRP A 628 -15.70 2.50 30.42
N ASP A 629 -15.56 2.12 29.14
CA ASP A 629 -15.71 0.75 28.70
C ASP A 629 -14.61 -0.14 29.27
N ARG A 630 -14.99 -1.35 29.62
CA ARG A 630 -14.11 -2.47 29.96
C ARG A 630 -14.35 -3.60 29.00
N PHE A 631 -13.27 -4.18 28.49
CA PHE A 631 -13.36 -5.19 27.45
C PHE A 631 -12.25 -6.23 27.61
N TRP A 632 -12.49 -7.42 27.06
CA TRP A 632 -11.52 -8.48 27.00
C TRP A 632 -10.68 -8.34 25.73
N VAL A 633 -9.38 -8.59 25.87
CA VAL A 633 -8.43 -8.66 24.78
C VAL A 633 -7.67 -9.97 24.87
N ARG A 634 -7.32 -10.54 23.72
CA ARG A 634 -6.48 -11.73 23.64
C ARG A 634 -5.19 -11.37 22.91
N ASP A 635 -4.07 -11.75 23.51
CA ASP A 635 -2.77 -11.61 22.89
C ASP A 635 -2.53 -12.74 21.89
N GLU A 636 -2.46 -12.42 20.62
CA GLU A 636 -2.22 -13.38 19.55
C GLU A 636 -0.80 -13.96 19.57
N VAL A 637 0.17 -13.31 20.24
CA VAL A 637 1.55 -13.82 20.38
C VAL A 637 1.62 -14.91 21.45
N THR A 638 1.06 -14.65 22.64
CA THR A 638 1.19 -15.55 23.81
C THR A 638 -0.05 -16.39 24.07
N GLY A 639 -1.22 -16.00 23.55
CA GLY A 639 -2.50 -16.61 23.85
C GLY A 639 -3.13 -16.15 25.18
N ASP A 640 -2.48 -15.25 25.91
CA ASP A 640 -2.99 -14.73 27.19
C ASP A 640 -4.21 -13.82 26.96
N GLU A 641 -5.12 -13.78 27.95
CA GLU A 641 -6.29 -12.90 27.92
C GLU A 641 -6.23 -11.89 29.05
N TYR A 642 -6.64 -10.65 28.74
CA TYR A 642 -6.63 -9.56 29.72
C TYR A 642 -7.96 -8.80 29.68
N GLN A 643 -8.36 -8.26 30.83
CA GLN A 643 -9.46 -7.29 30.90
C GLN A 643 -8.87 -5.90 30.94
N TRP A 644 -9.12 -5.10 29.90
CA TRP A 644 -8.56 -3.78 29.71
C TRP A 644 -9.64 -2.68 29.74
N GLY A 645 -9.19 -1.44 29.86
CA GLY A 645 -10.00 -0.23 29.75
C GLY A 645 -9.15 0.90 29.17
N GLN A 646 -9.41 2.14 29.54
CA GLN A 646 -8.66 3.30 29.04
C GLN A 646 -7.20 3.30 29.49
N GLU A 647 -6.91 2.93 30.75
CA GLU A 647 -5.55 2.85 31.29
C GLU A 647 -5.21 1.41 31.67
N ASN A 648 -4.04 0.94 31.21
CA ASN A 648 -3.63 -0.45 31.36
C ASN A 648 -2.13 -0.52 31.68
N PHE A 649 -1.77 -1.29 32.71
CA PHE A 649 -0.38 -1.60 32.99
C PHE A 649 0.12 -2.65 31.98
N VAL A 650 1.26 -2.38 31.34
CA VAL A 650 1.92 -3.28 30.40
C VAL A 650 3.33 -3.56 30.88
N ARG A 651 3.74 -4.83 30.80
CA ARG A 651 5.14 -5.24 30.98
C ARG A 651 5.48 -6.25 29.89
N LEU A 652 6.49 -5.95 29.10
CA LEU A 652 7.03 -6.81 28.04
C LEU A 652 8.47 -7.20 28.36
N GLU A 653 8.76 -8.48 28.25
CA GLU A 653 10.06 -9.07 28.52
C GLU A 653 10.55 -9.82 27.27
N PRO A 654 11.65 -9.42 26.61
CA PRO A 654 12.10 -10.00 25.34
C PRO A 654 12.30 -11.51 25.38
N ALA A 655 12.69 -12.07 26.54
CA ALA A 655 12.82 -13.51 26.70
C ALA A 655 11.48 -14.30 26.60
N ARG A 656 10.34 -13.63 26.82
CA ARG A 656 8.99 -14.22 26.69
C ARG A 656 8.28 -13.72 25.43
N ALA A 657 8.17 -12.39 25.29
CA ALA A 657 7.55 -11.75 24.16
C ALA A 657 8.07 -10.30 24.04
N VAL A 658 8.47 -9.91 22.83
CA VAL A 658 8.90 -8.52 22.52
C VAL A 658 7.70 -7.59 22.30
N ALA A 659 6.52 -8.15 22.09
CA ALA A 659 5.31 -7.38 21.82
C ALA A 659 4.06 -8.13 22.28
N HIS A 660 3.00 -7.37 22.55
CA HIS A 660 1.62 -7.83 22.51
C HIS A 660 0.99 -7.45 21.17
N ILE A 661 0.28 -8.38 20.55
CA ILE A 661 -0.59 -8.15 19.40
C ILE A 661 -1.99 -8.57 19.83
N LEU A 662 -2.78 -7.58 20.24
CA LEU A 662 -4.03 -7.81 20.93
C LEU A 662 -5.23 -7.75 19.97
N ASN A 663 -6.00 -8.83 19.92
CA ASN A 663 -7.31 -8.83 19.28
C ASN A 663 -8.28 -8.04 20.15
N MET A 664 -8.84 -6.97 19.59
CA MET A 664 -9.74 -6.03 20.25
C MET A 664 -11.20 -6.34 19.88
N PRO A 665 -12.19 -5.84 20.66
CA PRO A 665 -13.57 -5.85 20.21
C PRO A 665 -13.74 -5.19 18.84
N PRO A 666 -14.51 -5.76 17.91
CA PRO A 666 -14.68 -5.19 16.58
C PRO A 666 -15.47 -3.90 16.61
N ILE A 667 -15.10 -2.93 15.77
CA ILE A 667 -15.82 -1.66 15.63
C ILE A 667 -17.16 -1.90 14.94
N PRO A 668 -18.30 -1.45 15.53
CA PRO A 668 -19.63 -1.55 14.92
C PRO A 668 -19.71 -0.86 13.55
N ALA A 669 -20.51 -1.41 12.64
CA ALA A 669 -20.56 -0.97 11.24
C ALA A 669 -20.86 0.53 11.07
N GLU A 670 -21.79 1.05 11.86
CA GLU A 670 -22.23 2.45 11.84
C GLU A 670 -21.14 3.44 12.32
N GLN A 671 -20.13 2.95 13.06
CA GLN A 671 -19.06 3.78 13.61
C GLN A 671 -17.78 3.76 12.76
N ARG A 672 -17.67 2.89 11.75
CA ARG A 672 -16.44 2.70 10.94
C ARG A 672 -16.20 3.87 9.99
N ALA A 673 -17.24 4.29 9.25
CA ALA A 673 -17.13 5.37 8.27
C ALA A 673 -16.66 6.70 8.88
N PRO A 674 -17.18 7.15 10.03
CA PRO A 674 -16.66 8.35 10.71
C PRO A 674 -15.16 8.27 11.04
N LEU A 675 -14.63 7.11 11.41
CA LEU A 675 -13.22 6.93 11.77
C LEU A 675 -12.26 6.97 10.56
N LEU A 676 -12.78 6.81 9.34
CA LEU A 676 -12.00 6.96 8.11
C LEU A 676 -11.92 8.41 7.63
N ARG A 677 -12.74 9.30 8.17
CA ARG A 677 -12.78 10.71 7.76
C ARG A 677 -11.49 11.40 8.17
N ARG A 678 -10.96 12.19 7.27
CA ARG A 678 -9.87 13.14 7.54
C ARG A 678 -10.55 14.46 7.93
N GLU A 679 -10.67 14.73 9.22
CA GLU A 679 -11.21 16.00 9.72
C GLU A 679 -10.09 16.91 10.16
#